data_c446c5b99c78872c4b0c66ed1943982b
#
_entry.id   c446c5b99c78872c4b0c66ed1943982b
#
_cell.length_a   1.000
_cell.length_b   1.000
_cell.length_c   1.000
_cell.angle_alpha   90.00
_cell.angle_beta   90.00
_cell.angle_gamma   90.00
#
_symmetry.space_group_name_H-M   'P 1'
#
loop_
_entity.id
_entity.type
_entity.pdbx_description
1 polymer ?
#
loop_
_entity_poly.entity_id
_entity_poly.type
_entity_poly.pdbx_seq_one_letter_code
_entity_poly.pdbx_strand_id
1 'polypeptide(L)'
;MGKYWVFGVFCLAACWCRGQVQEIPLDGEWSFCHDDSAELQAGAVAFDDGAWQRVTVPHDWAISGPFNPDGDGNTGKLPWRGVGWYRKTVIVNKTDYPSAAVYLDFDGVMASPQVYVNGHLAGGWDYGYMGFRVDATPFFNLAGKNVVAVRADTRDHHSRWYPGAGIYRSARVVICPAVHVAHWSTFVTTPEVSAKKAVVRVDTAVTNRLEKAVPVKISLSVWRKGQNRPEAVHDFPSVPVAAGGVLQVSQTFTMKAPKLWDIESPNLYHATVSASVEGFGTDVSVTTFGIRSIAFPPDDGFHLNGRRVQLNGVDLHADMGPLGMAFDRSVMRRQLSIMTDMGVNALRTSHNAPDPKVLELCDEMGILVWNECFDKWDGTAGRRHDQNLEAYVSRNLRQFALRDRNHPSVIIWSISNEIPPADPKKPDDPGMTRERCSAFRDAIRAYDTTRPVGNGNCFQAAIGAGVFEDLDLTGWNYHEQYVPMKKKYPGKPVVYSESASALSSYGYYSQPPSSGKTAFAVADREVDSYDHNAAPWSDIPDWEFARMEKHAYCCGEFVWTGIDYLGEPTPYIGSLVKGVPNPELARSSYFGIVDLMGIPKDRFYLYRSHWNKKDETVHILPHWNWKGREGTKVPVYVYTSGDSAELFLNGKSLGRRAKGESAQAVNLAVGCSARASSAEVYPGKNNYVSAAVDGDDDTRWCAADGSVGVWWQVDLGRPADFGAIRVITERSADGYAYRVDLSDDGLAWRTFAEKPMGDANDCFVKPARARFCRVTFTALKPGTWASIREFVVADCADRSRLDPYYAVCDRYRLRWFDVPYEPGELKAVAYRDGRKIGTQVMRTAGKPVAVRLTPDPYNGKPAIGDVQFFQVDVVDVNGTRDPLATNRVSFRLMGSGVLAAVGNGNPRGYDAFTKTDSHPLYFGKAVVAVRRTGPGVITLTAEAEGLGASTLQWLDR
;
A
#
# COMPACT_ATOMS: atom_id res chain seq x y z
N MET A 1 -27.61 -26.60 -38.91
CA MET A 1 -27.67 -27.45 -37.73
C MET A 1 -26.39 -27.24 -36.94
N GLY A 2 -26.34 -26.29 -36.05
CA GLY A 2 -25.18 -25.94 -35.23
C GLY A 2 -25.66 -25.78 -33.79
N LYS A 3 -25.18 -26.64 -32.91
CA LYS A 3 -25.56 -26.66 -31.50
C LYS A 3 -24.88 -25.52 -30.73
N TYR A 4 -25.69 -24.65 -30.17
CA TYR A 4 -25.27 -23.67 -29.17
C TYR A 4 -24.93 -24.40 -27.84
N TRP A 5 -23.68 -24.29 -27.37
CA TRP A 5 -23.32 -24.62 -26.00
C TRP A 5 -23.26 -23.34 -25.17
N VAL A 6 -24.33 -23.12 -24.42
CA VAL A 6 -24.36 -22.14 -23.34
C VAL A 6 -23.61 -22.75 -22.17
N PHE A 7 -22.48 -22.17 -21.77
CA PHE A 7 -21.79 -22.52 -20.53
C PHE A 7 -22.56 -21.95 -19.33
N GLY A 8 -23.55 -22.72 -18.89
CA GLY A 8 -24.17 -22.57 -17.57
C GLY A 8 -23.30 -23.28 -16.53
N VAL A 9 -22.39 -22.57 -15.89
CA VAL A 9 -21.66 -23.06 -14.70
C VAL A 9 -22.46 -22.73 -13.44
N PHE A 10 -23.70 -23.21 -13.35
CA PHE A 10 -24.49 -23.23 -12.11
C PHE A 10 -25.70 -24.16 -12.27
N CYS A 11 -25.49 -25.42 -12.55
CA CYS A 11 -26.60 -26.39 -12.49
C CYS A 11 -26.11 -27.84 -12.48
N LEU A 12 -25.63 -28.30 -11.35
CA LEU A 12 -25.57 -29.73 -11.04
C LEU A 12 -25.59 -30.06 -9.53
N ALA A 13 -26.07 -29.06 -8.71
CA ALA A 13 -26.58 -29.34 -7.35
C ALA A 13 -28.12 -29.23 -7.28
N ALA A 14 -28.80 -29.08 -8.42
CA ALA A 14 -30.19 -28.66 -8.51
C ALA A 14 -31.23 -29.79 -8.34
N CYS A 15 -30.84 -30.92 -7.79
CA CYS A 15 -31.82 -32.03 -7.59
C CYS A 15 -32.24 -32.25 -6.12
N TRP A 16 -31.72 -31.46 -5.13
CA TRP A 16 -32.09 -31.65 -3.72
C TRP A 16 -32.45 -30.39 -2.93
N CYS A 17 -32.55 -29.23 -3.56
CA CYS A 17 -32.77 -27.97 -2.82
C CYS A 17 -34.02 -27.18 -3.31
N ARG A 18 -35.22 -27.53 -2.84
CA ARG A 18 -36.26 -26.55 -2.60
C ARG A 18 -35.93 -25.89 -1.27
N GLY A 19 -35.35 -24.64 -1.32
CA GLY A 19 -35.10 -23.83 -0.14
C GLY A 19 -33.65 -23.40 0.05
N GLN A 20 -33.03 -22.72 -0.94
CA GLN A 20 -31.81 -21.94 -0.70
C GLN A 20 -32.17 -20.57 -0.15
N VAL A 21 -31.30 -19.98 0.71
CA VAL A 21 -31.34 -18.56 1.06
C VAL A 21 -31.51 -17.76 -0.24
N GLN A 22 -32.53 -16.90 -0.28
CA GLN A 22 -32.71 -16.00 -1.40
C GLN A 22 -31.93 -14.72 -1.14
N GLU A 23 -30.85 -14.52 -1.86
CA GLU A 23 -30.12 -13.24 -1.87
C GLU A 23 -30.56 -12.39 -3.05
N ILE A 24 -30.96 -11.15 -2.78
CA ILE A 24 -31.32 -10.16 -3.78
C ILE A 24 -30.25 -9.08 -3.72
N PRO A 25 -29.35 -8.97 -4.73
CA PRO A 25 -28.37 -7.91 -4.79
C PRO A 25 -29.05 -6.52 -4.77
N LEU A 26 -28.57 -5.65 -3.94
CA LEU A 26 -28.92 -4.24 -3.94
C LEU A 26 -27.94 -3.38 -4.72
N ASP A 27 -26.82 -3.97 -5.17
CA ASP A 27 -25.90 -3.35 -6.11
C ASP A 27 -26.66 -2.88 -7.38
N GLY A 28 -26.07 -1.93 -8.12
CA GLY A 28 -26.71 -1.36 -9.31
C GLY A 28 -27.44 -0.04 -9.03
N GLU A 29 -28.52 0.25 -9.75
CA GLU A 29 -29.15 1.57 -9.76
C GLU A 29 -29.89 1.91 -8.45
N TRP A 30 -29.64 3.12 -7.94
CA TRP A 30 -30.33 3.79 -6.82
C TRP A 30 -30.63 5.24 -7.18
N SER A 31 -31.67 5.81 -6.56
CA SER A 31 -31.85 7.27 -6.46
C SER A 31 -30.93 7.80 -5.37
N PHE A 32 -30.21 8.87 -5.66
CA PHE A 32 -29.25 9.52 -4.75
C PHE A 32 -29.46 11.04 -4.69
N CYS A 33 -29.35 11.60 -3.49
CA CYS A 33 -29.32 13.04 -3.25
C CYS A 33 -28.28 13.36 -2.19
N HIS A 34 -27.41 14.35 -2.49
CA HIS A 34 -26.59 14.98 -1.48
C HIS A 34 -27.43 16.05 -0.78
N ASP A 35 -27.53 15.97 0.55
CA ASP A 35 -28.35 16.87 1.36
C ASP A 35 -27.48 17.89 2.06
N ASP A 36 -27.30 19.06 1.42
CA ASP A 36 -26.46 20.14 1.95
C ASP A 36 -27.04 20.76 3.24
N SER A 37 -28.37 20.69 3.42
CA SER A 37 -29.04 21.19 4.64
C SER A 37 -28.91 20.20 5.81
N ALA A 38 -28.71 18.91 5.50
CA ALA A 38 -28.77 17.76 6.42
C ALA A 38 -30.13 17.60 7.16
N GLU A 39 -31.19 18.24 6.65
CA GLU A 39 -32.54 18.27 7.26
C GLU A 39 -33.51 17.34 6.55
N LEU A 40 -33.13 16.78 5.39
CA LEU A 40 -34.01 15.96 4.57
C LEU A 40 -34.44 14.70 5.31
N GLN A 41 -35.72 14.38 5.27
CA GLN A 41 -36.34 13.23 5.90
C GLN A 41 -36.87 12.23 4.84
N ALA A 42 -35.92 11.62 4.09
CA ALA A 42 -36.26 10.79 2.93
C ALA A 42 -36.51 9.31 3.27
N GLY A 43 -36.66 8.97 4.55
CA GLY A 43 -37.02 7.61 5.00
C GLY A 43 -38.46 7.19 4.64
N ALA A 44 -39.39 8.14 4.54
CA ALA A 44 -40.83 7.86 4.32
C ALA A 44 -41.13 7.20 2.96
N VAL A 45 -42.10 6.28 2.92
CA VAL A 45 -42.51 5.59 1.67
C VAL A 45 -43.02 6.57 0.61
N ALA A 46 -43.80 7.58 1.03
CA ALA A 46 -44.43 8.56 0.14
C ALA A 46 -43.47 9.67 -0.32
N PHE A 47 -42.23 9.66 0.12
CA PHE A 47 -41.24 10.66 -0.30
C PHE A 47 -41.01 10.54 -1.81
N ASP A 48 -41.07 11.69 -2.51
CA ASP A 48 -40.84 11.78 -3.95
C ASP A 48 -39.33 11.95 -4.24
N ASP A 49 -38.71 10.92 -4.78
CA ASP A 49 -37.33 10.91 -5.23
C ASP A 49 -37.14 10.96 -6.75
N GLY A 50 -38.20 11.37 -7.47
CA GLY A 50 -38.21 11.40 -8.94
C GLY A 50 -37.19 12.36 -9.56
N ALA A 51 -36.85 13.44 -8.86
CA ALA A 51 -35.84 14.41 -9.29
C ALA A 51 -34.41 14.06 -8.88
N TRP A 52 -34.20 12.97 -8.14
CA TRP A 52 -32.89 12.58 -7.66
C TRP A 52 -32.00 12.00 -8.75
N GLN A 53 -30.69 12.17 -8.59
CA GLN A 53 -29.70 11.57 -9.48
C GLN A 53 -29.80 10.04 -9.43
N ARG A 54 -29.65 9.37 -10.59
CA ARG A 54 -29.46 7.91 -10.66
C ARG A 54 -27.98 7.60 -10.54
N VAL A 55 -27.62 6.73 -9.58
CA VAL A 55 -26.26 6.29 -9.32
C VAL A 55 -26.18 4.78 -9.30
N THR A 56 -24.98 4.24 -9.54
CA THR A 56 -24.72 2.80 -9.44
C THR A 56 -23.98 2.49 -8.13
N VAL A 57 -24.55 1.67 -7.27
CA VAL A 57 -23.88 1.15 -6.04
C VAL A 57 -23.06 -0.08 -6.43
N PRO A 58 -21.82 -0.23 -5.94
CA PRO A 58 -21.06 0.62 -5.04
C PRO A 58 -20.83 2.03 -5.56
N HIS A 59 -21.03 3.03 -4.70
CA HIS A 59 -20.99 4.44 -5.06
C HIS A 59 -20.23 5.27 -4.02
N ASP A 60 -19.32 6.10 -4.51
CA ASP A 60 -18.62 7.14 -3.76
C ASP A 60 -19.00 8.49 -4.37
N TRP A 61 -19.78 9.31 -3.64
CA TRP A 61 -20.29 10.56 -4.23
C TRP A 61 -19.21 11.61 -4.47
N ALA A 62 -18.09 11.54 -3.70
CA ALA A 62 -17.11 12.60 -3.71
C ALA A 62 -16.06 12.44 -4.82
N ILE A 63 -15.80 11.23 -5.33
CA ILE A 63 -14.75 11.00 -6.34
C ILE A 63 -15.05 11.71 -7.67
N SER A 64 -16.29 12.04 -7.94
CA SER A 64 -16.67 12.84 -9.11
C SER A 64 -16.22 14.31 -9.02
N GLY A 65 -15.66 14.73 -7.88
CA GLY A 65 -15.15 16.08 -7.68
C GLY A 65 -16.24 17.16 -7.55
N PRO A 66 -15.92 18.42 -7.85
CA PRO A 66 -14.59 18.87 -8.27
C PRO A 66 -13.54 18.77 -7.17
N PHE A 67 -12.28 18.57 -7.55
CA PHE A 67 -11.17 18.77 -6.62
C PHE A 67 -11.09 20.25 -6.25
N ASN A 68 -11.08 20.54 -4.95
CA ASN A 68 -10.96 21.91 -4.45
C ASN A 68 -9.49 22.21 -4.10
N PRO A 69 -8.78 23.11 -4.82
CA PRO A 69 -7.41 23.48 -4.50
C PRO A 69 -7.22 23.93 -3.05
N ASP A 70 -8.20 24.62 -2.46
CA ASP A 70 -8.19 25.08 -1.08
C ASP A 70 -8.66 24.03 -0.06
N GLY A 71 -9.09 22.85 -0.53
CA GLY A 71 -9.53 21.73 0.29
C GLY A 71 -8.39 21.10 1.09
N ASP A 72 -8.75 20.22 2.05
CA ASP A 72 -7.77 19.51 2.87
C ASP A 72 -6.96 18.49 2.05
N GLY A 73 -5.64 18.75 1.94
CA GLY A 73 -4.71 17.86 1.24
C GLY A 73 -4.63 16.46 1.87
N ASN A 74 -4.79 16.34 3.19
CA ASN A 74 -4.78 15.02 3.86
C ASN A 74 -5.91 14.10 3.38
N THR A 75 -7.03 14.67 2.98
CA THR A 75 -8.20 13.90 2.52
C THR A 75 -8.44 14.03 1.01
N GLY A 76 -7.38 14.31 0.24
CA GLY A 76 -7.41 14.27 -1.22
C GLY A 76 -8.13 15.44 -1.88
N LYS A 77 -8.47 16.51 -1.14
CA LYS A 77 -9.12 17.73 -1.65
C LYS A 77 -10.49 17.51 -2.30
N LEU A 78 -11.19 16.45 -1.91
CA LEU A 78 -12.49 16.05 -2.42
C LEU A 78 -13.64 16.44 -1.48
N PRO A 79 -14.87 16.71 -2.00
CA PRO A 79 -16.02 17.15 -1.19
C PRO A 79 -16.75 15.95 -0.54
N TRP A 80 -16.08 15.20 0.30
CA TRP A 80 -16.61 13.96 0.91
C TRP A 80 -17.46 14.19 2.15
N ARG A 81 -17.37 15.38 2.80
CA ARG A 81 -18.16 15.71 3.99
C ARG A 81 -19.60 16.09 3.61
N GLY A 82 -20.55 15.59 4.37
CA GLY A 82 -21.96 15.90 4.17
C GLY A 82 -22.90 14.75 4.53
N VAL A 83 -24.15 14.87 4.08
CA VAL A 83 -25.19 13.86 4.23
C VAL A 83 -25.64 13.40 2.85
N GLY A 84 -25.62 12.10 2.62
CA GLY A 84 -26.11 11.48 1.39
C GLY A 84 -27.32 10.59 1.66
N TRP A 85 -28.36 10.73 0.88
CA TRP A 85 -29.52 9.86 0.89
C TRP A 85 -29.58 8.97 -0.34
N TYR A 86 -29.83 7.70 -0.11
CA TYR A 86 -30.03 6.68 -1.14
C TYR A 86 -31.42 6.08 -1.01
N ARG A 87 -32.13 5.85 -2.13
CA ARG A 87 -33.42 5.19 -2.13
C ARG A 87 -33.49 4.16 -3.25
N LYS A 88 -34.08 2.99 -2.94
CA LYS A 88 -34.30 1.91 -3.90
C LYS A 88 -35.62 1.20 -3.62
N THR A 89 -36.34 0.92 -4.68
CA THR A 89 -37.49 0.03 -4.62
C THR A 89 -37.06 -1.40 -4.88
N VAL A 90 -37.37 -2.30 -3.95
CA VAL A 90 -37.17 -3.74 -4.04
C VAL A 90 -38.52 -4.43 -4.16
N ILE A 91 -38.68 -5.26 -5.18
CA ILE A 91 -39.94 -6.02 -5.40
C ILE A 91 -39.64 -7.48 -5.10
N VAL A 92 -40.40 -8.05 -4.15
CA VAL A 92 -40.41 -9.49 -3.87
C VAL A 92 -41.75 -10.04 -4.35
N ASN A 93 -41.70 -10.91 -5.34
CA ASN A 93 -42.96 -11.45 -5.95
C ASN A 93 -43.56 -12.58 -5.10
N LYS A 94 -42.72 -13.40 -4.48
CA LYS A 94 -43.10 -14.52 -3.60
C LYS A 94 -41.84 -15.03 -2.87
N THR A 95 -42.04 -15.50 -1.64
CA THR A 95 -41.03 -16.31 -0.93
C THR A 95 -41.57 -17.73 -0.77
N ASP A 96 -40.67 -18.72 -0.84
CA ASP A 96 -40.96 -20.13 -0.60
C ASP A 96 -41.08 -20.49 0.88
N TYR A 97 -40.85 -19.52 1.78
CA TYR A 97 -40.82 -19.74 3.23
C TYR A 97 -42.09 -19.23 3.92
N PRO A 98 -42.82 -20.09 4.64
CA PRO A 98 -44.03 -19.70 5.37
C PRO A 98 -43.83 -18.64 6.46
N SER A 99 -42.60 -18.60 7.02
CA SER A 99 -42.20 -17.64 8.07
C SER A 99 -40.75 -17.26 7.79
N ALA A 100 -40.50 -16.35 6.84
CA ALA A 100 -39.17 -15.94 6.48
C ALA A 100 -38.61 -14.92 7.47
N ALA A 101 -37.30 -15.00 7.71
CA ALA A 101 -36.53 -13.90 8.26
C ALA A 101 -35.90 -13.09 7.10
N VAL A 102 -35.92 -11.76 7.22
CA VAL A 102 -35.38 -10.84 6.22
C VAL A 102 -34.35 -9.95 6.82
N TYR A 103 -33.20 -9.94 6.21
CA TYR A 103 -32.07 -9.10 6.63
C TYR A 103 -31.59 -8.21 5.47
N LEU A 104 -31.05 -7.05 5.82
CA LEU A 104 -30.28 -6.21 4.90
C LEU A 104 -28.82 -6.28 5.33
N ASP A 105 -27.98 -6.76 4.45
CA ASP A 105 -26.52 -6.80 4.64
C ASP A 105 -25.85 -5.70 3.84
N PHE A 106 -24.99 -4.94 4.49
CA PHE A 106 -24.10 -3.96 3.89
C PHE A 106 -22.65 -4.33 4.20
N ASP A 107 -21.80 -4.43 3.19
CA ASP A 107 -20.38 -4.71 3.39
C ASP A 107 -19.59 -3.47 3.87
N GLY A 108 -20.19 -2.27 3.72
CA GLY A 108 -19.69 -1.00 4.26
C GLY A 108 -20.44 0.21 3.72
N VAL A 109 -20.68 1.19 4.59
CA VAL A 109 -21.30 2.50 4.25
C VAL A 109 -20.55 3.61 4.98
N MET A 110 -20.00 4.57 4.25
CA MET A 110 -19.26 5.70 4.80
C MET A 110 -20.17 6.95 4.86
N ALA A 111 -20.55 7.43 6.04
CA ALA A 111 -20.36 6.86 7.34
C ALA A 111 -21.67 6.90 8.13
N SER A 112 -21.68 6.36 9.35
CA SER A 112 -22.81 6.42 10.30
C SER A 112 -24.18 6.15 9.65
N PRO A 113 -24.34 5.03 8.91
CA PRO A 113 -25.56 4.76 8.17
C PRO A 113 -26.77 4.58 9.07
N GLN A 114 -27.91 5.13 8.62
CA GLN A 114 -29.26 4.84 9.10
C GLN A 114 -30.05 4.19 7.98
N VAL A 115 -30.55 2.99 8.22
CA VAL A 115 -31.27 2.20 7.23
C VAL A 115 -32.77 2.18 7.54
N TYR A 116 -33.57 2.61 6.59
CA TYR A 116 -35.04 2.63 6.67
C TYR A 116 -35.64 1.58 5.72
N VAL A 117 -36.64 0.87 6.19
CA VAL A 117 -37.42 -0.08 5.41
C VAL A 117 -38.91 0.30 5.52
N ASN A 118 -39.53 0.61 4.39
CA ASN A 118 -40.95 0.98 4.33
C ASN A 118 -41.34 2.11 5.32
N GLY A 119 -40.42 3.09 5.49
CA GLY A 119 -40.65 4.25 6.37
C GLY A 119 -40.17 4.08 7.82
N HIS A 120 -39.79 2.87 8.23
CA HIS A 120 -39.36 2.55 9.58
C HIS A 120 -37.81 2.52 9.66
N LEU A 121 -37.24 3.15 10.68
CA LEU A 121 -35.81 3.00 10.98
C LEU A 121 -35.56 1.57 11.46
N ALA A 122 -34.94 0.75 10.62
CA ALA A 122 -34.66 -0.65 10.88
C ALA A 122 -33.33 -0.89 11.59
N GLY A 123 -32.36 0.02 11.43
CA GLY A 123 -31.05 -0.09 12.09
C GLY A 123 -29.98 0.78 11.45
N GLY A 124 -28.71 0.48 11.78
CA GLY A 124 -27.53 1.16 11.28
C GLY A 124 -26.25 0.65 11.89
N TRP A 125 -25.15 1.32 11.65
CA TRP A 125 -23.84 1.04 12.23
C TRP A 125 -23.05 2.33 12.39
N ASP A 126 -22.01 2.32 13.20
CA ASP A 126 -21.25 3.55 13.52
C ASP A 126 -19.80 3.54 13.01
N TYR A 127 -19.29 2.41 12.52
CA TYR A 127 -17.96 2.32 11.92
C TYR A 127 -18.05 2.07 10.41
N GLY A 128 -17.74 3.09 9.60
CA GLY A 128 -17.95 3.09 8.15
C GLY A 128 -17.21 1.99 7.38
N TYR A 129 -16.12 1.45 7.92
CA TYR A 129 -15.33 0.39 7.29
C TYR A 129 -15.80 -1.03 7.65
N MET A 130 -16.76 -1.17 8.57
CA MET A 130 -17.25 -2.48 8.98
C MET A 130 -18.54 -2.84 8.29
N GLY A 131 -18.66 -4.08 7.80
CA GLY A 131 -19.92 -4.63 7.31
C GLY A 131 -20.91 -4.86 8.46
N PHE A 132 -22.21 -4.69 8.20
CA PHE A 132 -23.25 -4.85 9.21
C PHE A 132 -24.53 -5.45 8.63
N ARG A 133 -25.31 -6.07 9.49
CA ARG A 133 -26.62 -6.66 9.19
C ARG A 133 -27.73 -5.93 9.95
N VAL A 134 -28.84 -5.62 9.24
CA VAL A 134 -30.06 -5.04 9.81
C VAL A 134 -31.19 -6.05 9.72
N ASP A 135 -31.91 -6.30 10.82
CA ASP A 135 -33.12 -7.13 10.83
C ASP A 135 -34.29 -6.32 10.25
N ALA A 136 -34.64 -6.62 9.02
CA ALA A 136 -35.76 -6.00 8.30
C ALA A 136 -37.09 -6.76 8.44
N THR A 137 -37.08 -7.93 9.09
CA THR A 137 -38.24 -8.84 9.18
C THR A 137 -39.53 -8.14 9.58
N PRO A 138 -39.59 -7.25 10.61
CA PRO A 138 -40.82 -6.60 11.03
C PRO A 138 -41.40 -5.60 10.03
N PHE A 139 -40.57 -5.12 9.09
CA PHE A 139 -40.92 -4.00 8.22
C PHE A 139 -41.02 -4.39 6.75
N PHE A 140 -40.63 -5.62 6.38
CA PHE A 140 -40.44 -6.04 5.00
C PHE A 140 -41.69 -6.77 4.45
N ASN A 141 -42.15 -6.36 3.30
CA ASN A 141 -43.27 -7.05 2.60
C ASN A 141 -42.72 -8.17 1.71
N LEU A 142 -43.06 -9.42 2.06
CA LEU A 142 -42.56 -10.61 1.36
C LEU A 142 -43.35 -10.93 0.07
N ALA A 143 -44.36 -10.17 -0.26
CA ALA A 143 -45.17 -10.38 -1.47
C ALA A 143 -45.55 -9.03 -2.11
N GLY A 144 -44.58 -8.16 -2.31
CA GLY A 144 -44.85 -6.85 -2.89
C GLY A 144 -43.67 -5.91 -2.96
N LYS A 145 -43.96 -4.64 -3.02
CA LYS A 145 -43.01 -3.53 -3.13
C LYS A 145 -42.49 -3.16 -1.75
N ASN A 146 -41.20 -2.96 -1.66
CA ASN A 146 -40.51 -2.41 -0.49
C ASN A 146 -39.67 -1.20 -0.89
N VAL A 147 -39.62 -0.19 -0.05
CA VAL A 147 -38.74 0.95 -0.18
C VAL A 147 -37.62 0.83 0.86
N VAL A 148 -36.41 0.72 0.39
CA VAL A 148 -35.19 0.78 1.23
C VAL A 148 -34.58 2.17 1.07
N ALA A 149 -34.39 2.89 2.17
CA ALA A 149 -33.68 4.16 2.17
C ALA A 149 -32.49 4.10 3.13
N VAL A 150 -31.36 4.69 2.72
CA VAL A 150 -30.14 4.75 3.52
C VAL A 150 -29.66 6.19 3.59
N ARG A 151 -29.48 6.68 4.82
CA ARG A 151 -28.86 7.96 5.11
C ARG A 151 -27.42 7.69 5.55
N ALA A 152 -26.45 8.24 4.85
CA ALA A 152 -25.04 8.22 5.21
C ALA A 152 -24.60 9.62 5.65
N ASP A 153 -23.90 9.74 6.78
CA ASP A 153 -23.50 11.02 7.37
C ASP A 153 -22.01 11.00 7.73
N THR A 154 -21.21 11.80 7.00
CA THR A 154 -19.75 11.88 7.15
C THR A 154 -19.29 13.11 7.94
N ARG A 155 -20.20 13.96 8.43
CA ARG A 155 -19.86 15.27 9.03
C ARG A 155 -18.98 15.12 10.27
N ASP A 156 -19.23 14.12 11.11
CA ASP A 156 -18.49 13.84 12.35
C ASP A 156 -17.36 12.81 12.15
N HIS A 157 -17.12 12.37 10.90
CA HIS A 157 -16.03 11.45 10.59
C HIS A 157 -14.73 12.22 10.38
N HIS A 158 -13.64 11.75 10.97
CA HIS A 158 -12.29 12.28 10.77
C HIS A 158 -11.42 11.25 10.05
N SER A 159 -10.50 11.72 9.18
CA SER A 159 -9.59 10.83 8.46
C SER A 159 -8.27 11.55 8.16
N ARG A 160 -7.19 10.78 8.03
CA ARG A 160 -5.86 11.23 7.62
C ARG A 160 -5.56 10.94 6.14
N TRP A 161 -6.49 10.31 5.44
CA TRP A 161 -6.50 10.02 3.99
C TRP A 161 -7.92 10.18 3.45
N TYR A 162 -8.11 10.01 2.16
CA TYR A 162 -9.45 10.06 1.56
C TYR A 162 -10.31 8.87 2.01
N PRO A 163 -11.37 9.08 2.77
CA PRO A 163 -12.19 7.99 3.30
C PRO A 163 -13.29 7.53 2.36
N GLY A 164 -13.59 8.32 1.29
CA GLY A 164 -14.78 8.14 0.48
C GLY A 164 -16.07 8.55 1.19
N ALA A 165 -17.22 8.31 0.53
CA ALA A 165 -18.54 8.65 1.08
C ALA A 165 -19.67 7.91 0.36
N GLY A 166 -20.64 7.34 1.11
CA GLY A 166 -21.81 6.66 0.59
C GLY A 166 -21.81 5.15 0.73
N ILE A 167 -22.67 4.47 -0.03
CA ILE A 167 -22.74 3.00 -0.08
C ILE A 167 -21.61 2.53 -1.01
N TYR A 168 -20.38 2.51 -0.48
CA TYR A 168 -19.17 2.29 -1.26
C TYR A 168 -18.76 0.83 -1.41
N ARG A 169 -19.47 -0.08 -0.73
CA ARG A 169 -19.33 -1.54 -0.83
C ARG A 169 -20.67 -2.17 -1.17
N SER A 170 -20.67 -3.47 -1.46
CA SER A 170 -21.89 -4.18 -1.86
C SER A 170 -22.95 -4.22 -0.76
N ALA A 171 -24.24 -4.27 -1.20
CA ALA A 171 -25.38 -4.47 -0.33
C ALA A 171 -26.32 -5.54 -0.90
N ARG A 172 -27.12 -6.19 -0.04
CA ARG A 172 -28.09 -7.23 -0.44
C ARG A 172 -29.21 -7.40 0.57
N VAL A 173 -30.36 -7.87 0.07
CA VAL A 173 -31.43 -8.44 0.91
C VAL A 173 -31.17 -9.93 1.04
N VAL A 174 -31.25 -10.45 2.26
CA VAL A 174 -31.14 -11.88 2.57
C VAL A 174 -32.48 -12.36 3.12
N ILE A 175 -33.15 -13.26 2.41
CA ILE A 175 -34.40 -13.88 2.82
C ILE A 175 -34.09 -15.36 3.12
N CYS A 176 -34.30 -15.79 4.35
CA CYS A 176 -34.03 -17.16 4.80
C CYS A 176 -35.20 -17.73 5.60
N PRO A 177 -35.28 -19.06 5.78
CA PRO A 177 -36.28 -19.69 6.63
C PRO A 177 -36.20 -19.13 8.05
N ALA A 178 -37.29 -19.21 8.82
CA ALA A 178 -37.29 -18.83 10.24
C ALA A 178 -36.30 -19.64 11.08
N VAL A 179 -35.96 -20.86 10.65
CA VAL A 179 -34.87 -21.65 11.23
C VAL A 179 -33.70 -21.68 10.23
N HIS A 180 -32.60 -21.05 10.57
CA HIS A 180 -31.47 -20.88 9.67
C HIS A 180 -30.13 -20.89 10.42
N VAL A 181 -29.03 -21.04 9.69
CA VAL A 181 -27.65 -20.92 10.21
C VAL A 181 -27.45 -19.46 10.64
N ALA A 182 -27.01 -19.26 11.88
CA ALA A 182 -26.81 -17.92 12.40
C ALA A 182 -25.68 -17.19 11.64
N HIS A 183 -25.84 -15.88 11.48
CA HIS A 183 -24.93 -15.05 10.70
C HIS A 183 -23.49 -15.13 11.21
N TRP A 184 -22.53 -15.42 10.32
CA TRP A 184 -21.11 -15.63 10.61
C TRP A 184 -20.81 -16.65 11.73
N SER A 185 -21.75 -17.53 12.06
CA SER A 185 -21.56 -18.51 13.13
C SER A 185 -20.61 -19.64 12.75
N THR A 186 -20.56 -20.01 11.46
CA THR A 186 -19.68 -21.08 11.00
C THR A 186 -18.22 -20.70 11.15
N PHE A 187 -17.47 -21.52 11.89
CA PHE A 187 -16.03 -21.39 12.06
C PHE A 187 -15.34 -22.71 11.72
N VAL A 188 -14.39 -22.64 10.81
CA VAL A 188 -13.62 -23.82 10.38
C VAL A 188 -12.20 -23.69 10.86
N THR A 189 -11.74 -24.67 11.63
CA THR A 189 -10.36 -24.74 12.12
C THR A 189 -9.65 -25.98 11.64
N THR A 190 -8.32 -25.94 11.54
CA THR A 190 -7.48 -27.05 11.11
C THR A 190 -6.42 -27.34 12.19
N PRO A 191 -6.80 -27.97 13.33
CA PRO A 191 -5.91 -28.14 14.48
C PRO A 191 -4.71 -29.06 14.22
N GLU A 192 -4.83 -30.00 13.28
CA GLU A 192 -3.73 -30.85 12.84
C GLU A 192 -3.60 -30.78 11.33
N VAL A 193 -2.42 -30.44 10.82
CA VAL A 193 -2.16 -30.31 9.38
C VAL A 193 -0.84 -30.98 9.01
N SER A 194 -0.90 -31.86 8.02
CA SER A 194 0.26 -32.41 7.32
C SER A 194 -0.13 -32.77 5.88
N ALA A 195 0.85 -33.05 5.02
CA ALA A 195 0.61 -33.52 3.67
C ALA A 195 -0.14 -34.87 3.59
N LYS A 196 -0.09 -35.68 4.67
CA LYS A 196 -0.73 -37.00 4.74
C LYS A 196 -2.13 -36.95 5.35
N LYS A 197 -2.35 -36.04 6.30
CA LYS A 197 -3.57 -35.96 7.11
C LYS A 197 -3.81 -34.55 7.56
N ALA A 198 -5.08 -34.14 7.56
CA ALA A 198 -5.52 -32.97 8.32
C ALA A 198 -6.77 -33.30 9.13
N VAL A 199 -6.92 -32.62 10.27
CA VAL A 199 -8.14 -32.61 11.06
C VAL A 199 -8.84 -31.28 10.77
N VAL A 200 -10.08 -31.33 10.31
CA VAL A 200 -10.93 -30.17 10.02
C VAL A 200 -12.10 -30.18 10.99
N ARG A 201 -12.18 -29.16 11.84
CA ARG A 201 -13.29 -28.97 12.77
C ARG A 201 -14.18 -27.83 12.27
N VAL A 202 -15.48 -28.09 12.20
CA VAL A 202 -16.52 -27.12 11.82
C VAL A 202 -17.42 -26.90 13.03
N ASP A 203 -17.42 -25.69 13.56
CA ASP A 203 -18.34 -25.21 14.60
C ASP A 203 -19.35 -24.27 13.92
N THR A 204 -20.65 -24.38 14.27
CA THR A 204 -21.71 -23.53 13.71
C THR A 204 -22.90 -23.43 14.67
N ALA A 205 -23.77 -22.47 14.42
CA ALA A 205 -25.00 -22.29 15.20
C ALA A 205 -26.22 -22.21 14.29
N VAL A 206 -27.32 -22.80 14.70
CA VAL A 206 -28.62 -22.72 14.04
C VAL A 206 -29.59 -21.97 14.98
N THR A 207 -30.23 -20.92 14.45
CA THR A 207 -31.24 -20.13 15.20
C THR A 207 -32.64 -20.53 14.78
N ASN A 208 -33.55 -20.59 15.78
CA ASN A 208 -34.99 -20.78 15.55
C ASN A 208 -35.74 -19.50 15.94
N ARG A 209 -36.32 -18.80 14.94
CA ARG A 209 -37.10 -17.58 15.16
C ARG A 209 -38.62 -17.83 15.31
N LEU A 210 -39.06 -19.12 15.27
CA LEU A 210 -40.44 -19.47 15.50
C LEU A 210 -40.80 -19.33 16.98
N GLU A 211 -42.08 -19.12 17.28
CA GLU A 211 -42.64 -19.07 18.64
C GLU A 211 -42.80 -20.46 19.27
N LYS A 212 -42.35 -21.51 18.59
CA LYS A 212 -42.42 -22.90 19.05
C LYS A 212 -41.10 -23.63 18.85
N ALA A 213 -40.87 -24.66 19.68
CA ALA A 213 -39.80 -25.60 19.48
C ALA A 213 -40.06 -26.45 18.22
N VAL A 214 -39.02 -26.71 17.44
CA VAL A 214 -39.13 -27.54 16.20
C VAL A 214 -37.94 -28.47 16.10
N PRO A 215 -38.14 -29.70 15.57
CA PRO A 215 -37.05 -30.63 15.27
C PRO A 215 -36.29 -30.15 14.03
N VAL A 216 -34.99 -29.98 14.16
CA VAL A 216 -34.11 -29.53 13.07
C VAL A 216 -33.20 -30.67 12.63
N LYS A 217 -33.15 -30.95 11.34
CA LYS A 217 -32.19 -31.87 10.71
C LYS A 217 -30.98 -31.04 10.26
N ILE A 218 -29.76 -31.39 10.69
CA ILE A 218 -28.55 -30.69 10.36
C ILE A 218 -27.61 -31.65 9.63
N SER A 219 -27.03 -31.20 8.51
CA SER A 219 -25.98 -31.89 7.77
C SER A 219 -24.78 -30.95 7.58
N LEU A 220 -23.58 -31.46 7.85
CA LEU A 220 -22.31 -30.80 7.57
C LEU A 220 -21.55 -31.56 6.49
N SER A 221 -21.01 -30.85 5.51
CA SER A 221 -20.17 -31.45 4.47
C SER A 221 -18.96 -30.59 4.14
N VAL A 222 -17.86 -31.23 3.76
CA VAL A 222 -16.61 -30.58 3.35
C VAL A 222 -16.33 -30.94 1.89
N TRP A 223 -16.14 -29.91 1.07
CA TRP A 223 -15.92 -30.01 -0.37
C TRP A 223 -14.61 -29.32 -0.74
N ARG A 224 -13.81 -29.90 -1.62
CA ARG A 224 -12.73 -29.15 -2.26
C ARG A 224 -13.34 -28.29 -3.39
N LYS A 225 -12.97 -27.00 -3.44
CA LYS A 225 -13.46 -26.06 -4.48
C LYS A 225 -13.23 -26.65 -5.88
N GLY A 226 -14.29 -26.67 -6.70
CA GLY A 226 -14.25 -27.24 -8.06
C GLY A 226 -14.50 -28.75 -8.17
N GLN A 227 -14.81 -29.45 -7.05
CA GLN A 227 -15.20 -30.86 -7.07
C GLN A 227 -16.73 -31.03 -7.00
N ASN A 228 -17.23 -32.12 -7.58
CA ASN A 228 -18.68 -32.40 -7.69
C ASN A 228 -19.19 -33.34 -6.58
N ARG A 229 -18.32 -33.75 -5.64
CA ARG A 229 -18.67 -34.59 -4.50
C ARG A 229 -17.97 -34.10 -3.24
N PRO A 230 -18.63 -34.24 -2.05
CA PRO A 230 -18.00 -33.95 -0.79
C PRO A 230 -16.85 -34.92 -0.50
N GLU A 231 -15.82 -34.45 0.17
CA GLU A 231 -14.75 -35.31 0.70
C GLU A 231 -15.12 -35.91 2.07
N ALA A 232 -16.04 -35.21 2.80
CA ALA A 232 -16.58 -35.70 4.06
C ALA A 232 -18.02 -35.18 4.27
N VAL A 233 -18.86 -35.99 4.92
CA VAL A 233 -20.24 -35.64 5.29
C VAL A 233 -20.55 -36.17 6.69
N HIS A 234 -21.35 -35.46 7.44
CA HIS A 234 -21.92 -35.89 8.71
C HIS A 234 -23.34 -35.36 8.87
N ASP A 235 -24.28 -36.28 9.07
CA ASP A 235 -25.67 -36.00 9.35
C ASP A 235 -25.95 -36.17 10.84
N PHE A 236 -26.46 -35.11 11.47
CA PHE A 236 -26.84 -35.16 12.89
C PHE A 236 -28.25 -35.78 13.03
N PRO A 237 -28.52 -36.47 14.14
CA PRO A 237 -29.89 -36.80 14.51
C PRO A 237 -30.72 -35.53 14.58
N SER A 238 -32.02 -35.64 14.26
CA SER A 238 -32.95 -34.50 14.42
C SER A 238 -32.98 -34.03 15.89
N VAL A 239 -32.71 -32.75 16.12
CA VAL A 239 -32.61 -32.14 17.46
C VAL A 239 -33.69 -31.06 17.61
N PRO A 240 -34.50 -31.07 18.71
CA PRO A 240 -35.43 -29.98 18.94
C PRO A 240 -34.68 -28.70 19.33
N VAL A 241 -34.99 -27.60 18.64
CA VAL A 241 -34.51 -26.26 18.96
C VAL A 241 -35.64 -25.45 19.57
N ALA A 242 -35.47 -24.93 20.77
CA ALA A 242 -36.49 -24.18 21.49
C ALA A 242 -36.96 -22.92 20.71
N ALA A 243 -38.15 -22.43 20.99
CA ALA A 243 -38.67 -21.16 20.50
C ALA A 243 -37.71 -20.01 20.77
N GLY A 244 -37.32 -19.22 19.77
CA GLY A 244 -36.31 -18.16 19.91
C GLY A 244 -34.91 -18.65 20.30
N GLY A 245 -34.65 -19.97 20.30
CA GLY A 245 -33.41 -20.57 20.77
C GLY A 245 -32.32 -20.68 19.70
N VAL A 246 -31.10 -20.96 20.17
CA VAL A 246 -29.91 -21.19 19.33
C VAL A 246 -29.31 -22.54 19.67
N LEU A 247 -29.09 -23.36 18.67
CA LEU A 247 -28.42 -24.66 18.81
C LEU A 247 -26.97 -24.55 18.28
N GLN A 248 -26.00 -24.85 19.14
CA GLN A 248 -24.60 -24.99 18.72
C GLN A 248 -24.32 -26.42 18.27
N VAL A 249 -23.66 -26.59 17.16
CA VAL A 249 -23.21 -27.89 16.65
C VAL A 249 -21.75 -27.85 16.28
N SER A 250 -21.07 -28.98 16.47
CA SER A 250 -19.64 -29.11 16.15
C SER A 250 -19.38 -30.48 15.55
N GLN A 251 -18.58 -30.54 14.48
CA GLN A 251 -18.13 -31.78 13.87
C GLN A 251 -16.68 -31.72 13.48
N THR A 252 -15.97 -32.82 13.72
CA THR A 252 -14.57 -32.99 13.33
C THR A 252 -14.45 -34.03 12.23
N PHE A 253 -13.76 -33.68 11.16
CA PHE A 253 -13.47 -34.55 10.03
C PHE A 253 -11.98 -34.84 9.95
N THR A 254 -11.62 -36.05 9.54
CA THR A 254 -10.24 -36.44 9.21
C THR A 254 -10.11 -36.53 7.70
N MET A 255 -9.33 -35.61 7.13
CA MET A 255 -9.04 -35.52 5.70
C MET A 255 -7.74 -36.29 5.40
N LYS A 256 -7.76 -37.19 4.40
CA LYS A 256 -6.57 -37.91 3.93
C LYS A 256 -5.93 -37.20 2.75
N ALA A 257 -4.60 -37.04 2.77
CA ALA A 257 -3.82 -36.38 1.73
C ALA A 257 -4.46 -35.05 1.24
N PRO A 258 -4.76 -34.10 2.19
CA PRO A 258 -5.42 -32.85 1.84
C PRO A 258 -4.56 -32.02 0.89
N LYS A 259 -5.18 -31.20 0.05
CA LYS A 259 -4.48 -30.17 -0.71
C LYS A 259 -4.37 -28.93 0.17
N LEU A 260 -3.15 -28.65 0.63
CA LEU A 260 -2.92 -27.52 1.51
C LEU A 260 -3.07 -26.19 0.77
N TRP A 261 -3.57 -25.16 1.47
CA TRP A 261 -3.49 -23.79 1.02
C TRP A 261 -2.06 -23.27 1.24
N ASP A 262 -1.45 -22.70 0.21
CA ASP A 262 -0.11 -22.11 0.24
C ASP A 262 -0.06 -20.94 -0.74
N ILE A 263 0.93 -20.04 -0.59
CA ILE A 263 1.13 -18.88 -1.48
C ILE A 263 1.32 -19.29 -2.95
N GLU A 264 1.89 -20.45 -3.23
CA GLU A 264 2.12 -20.95 -4.59
C GLU A 264 0.99 -21.87 -5.10
N SER A 265 0.19 -22.40 -4.19
CA SER A 265 -0.93 -23.30 -4.50
C SER A 265 -2.11 -23.04 -3.55
N PRO A 266 -2.90 -21.98 -3.80
CA PRO A 266 -3.96 -21.53 -2.90
C PRO A 266 -5.23 -22.41 -3.01
N ASN A 267 -5.10 -23.67 -2.56
CA ASN A 267 -6.19 -24.64 -2.59
C ASN A 267 -7.27 -24.30 -1.56
N LEU A 268 -8.51 -24.17 -2.01
CA LEU A 268 -9.66 -23.81 -1.18
C LEU A 268 -10.66 -24.94 -1.07
N TYR A 269 -11.38 -24.96 0.04
CA TYR A 269 -12.46 -25.87 0.38
C TYR A 269 -13.72 -25.08 0.76
N HIS A 270 -14.86 -25.75 0.76
CA HIS A 270 -16.13 -25.24 1.26
C HIS A 270 -16.64 -26.15 2.39
N ALA A 271 -16.98 -25.56 3.52
CA ALA A 271 -17.82 -26.19 4.53
C ALA A 271 -19.27 -25.78 4.27
N THR A 272 -20.13 -26.75 3.99
CA THR A 272 -21.57 -26.52 3.77
C THR A 272 -22.35 -27.01 4.97
N VAL A 273 -23.17 -26.12 5.53
CA VAL A 273 -24.08 -26.40 6.62
C VAL A 273 -25.51 -26.37 6.07
N SER A 274 -26.26 -27.44 6.23
CA SER A 274 -27.68 -27.49 5.89
C SER A 274 -28.50 -27.65 7.17
N ALA A 275 -29.51 -26.78 7.37
CA ALA A 275 -30.48 -26.85 8.47
C ALA A 275 -31.87 -26.92 7.90
N SER A 276 -32.57 -28.03 8.14
CA SER A 276 -33.89 -28.33 7.53
C SER A 276 -34.94 -28.58 8.58
N VAL A 277 -36.13 -27.95 8.40
CA VAL A 277 -37.31 -28.16 9.23
C VAL A 277 -38.49 -28.48 8.32
N GLU A 278 -39.19 -29.58 8.59
CA GLU A 278 -40.38 -29.98 7.83
C GLU A 278 -41.44 -28.89 7.87
N GLY A 279 -41.94 -28.50 6.70
CA GLY A 279 -42.94 -27.45 6.55
C GLY A 279 -42.44 -26.01 6.63
N PHE A 280 -41.14 -25.78 7.00
CA PHE A 280 -40.57 -24.44 7.13
C PHE A 280 -39.37 -24.17 6.18
N GLY A 281 -38.89 -25.20 5.47
CA GLY A 281 -37.83 -25.08 4.49
C GLY A 281 -36.45 -25.55 4.96
N THR A 282 -35.45 -25.32 4.11
CA THR A 282 -34.05 -25.68 4.35
C THR A 282 -33.18 -24.43 4.16
N ASP A 283 -32.34 -24.13 5.12
CA ASP A 283 -31.27 -23.15 4.96
C ASP A 283 -29.97 -23.86 4.61
N VAL A 284 -29.19 -23.30 3.68
CA VAL A 284 -27.87 -23.82 3.28
C VAL A 284 -26.86 -22.69 3.32
N SER A 285 -25.91 -22.78 4.23
CA SER A 285 -24.80 -21.86 4.38
C SER A 285 -23.51 -22.48 3.86
N VAL A 286 -22.74 -21.73 3.05
CA VAL A 286 -21.44 -22.16 2.50
C VAL A 286 -20.34 -21.25 3.01
N THR A 287 -19.32 -21.84 3.63
CA THR A 287 -18.16 -21.10 4.16
C THR A 287 -16.90 -21.60 3.45
N THR A 288 -16.20 -20.69 2.79
CA THR A 288 -14.91 -20.97 2.15
C THR A 288 -13.80 -20.98 3.20
N PHE A 289 -12.86 -21.92 3.09
CA PHE A 289 -11.69 -22.02 3.96
C PHE A 289 -10.51 -22.69 3.25
N GLY A 290 -9.32 -22.63 3.85
CA GLY A 290 -8.13 -23.35 3.40
C GLY A 290 -7.54 -24.23 4.50
N ILE A 291 -6.97 -25.37 4.14
CA ILE A 291 -6.26 -26.25 5.07
C ILE A 291 -4.80 -25.84 5.12
N ARG A 292 -4.35 -25.28 6.23
CA ARG A 292 -2.97 -24.83 6.44
C ARG A 292 -2.59 -24.81 7.91
N SER A 293 -1.28 -24.80 8.18
CA SER A 293 -0.73 -24.44 9.49
C SER A 293 0.12 -23.18 9.40
N ILE A 294 0.07 -22.34 10.43
CA ILE A 294 0.92 -21.17 10.60
C ILE A 294 1.62 -21.22 11.95
N ALA A 295 2.86 -20.71 11.99
CA ALA A 295 3.60 -20.55 13.24
C ALA A 295 4.47 -19.29 13.15
N PHE A 296 4.75 -18.71 14.31
CA PHE A 296 5.59 -17.53 14.48
C PHE A 296 6.69 -17.79 15.53
N PRO A 297 7.66 -18.66 15.23
CA PRO A 297 8.81 -18.85 16.13
C PRO A 297 9.53 -17.53 16.35
N PRO A 298 9.77 -17.11 17.61
CA PRO A 298 10.35 -15.80 17.91
C PRO A 298 11.72 -15.56 17.24
N ASP A 299 12.52 -16.60 17.06
CA ASP A 299 13.88 -16.49 16.53
C ASP A 299 14.04 -16.93 15.06
N ASP A 300 12.96 -17.38 14.42
CA ASP A 300 12.99 -17.91 13.05
C ASP A 300 11.88 -17.35 12.13
N GLY A 301 11.21 -16.28 12.56
CA GLY A 301 10.22 -15.57 11.75
C GLY A 301 8.91 -16.34 11.50
N PHE A 302 8.29 -16.14 10.33
CA PHE A 302 6.99 -16.74 10.00
C PHE A 302 7.13 -18.06 9.25
N HIS A 303 6.30 -19.06 9.60
CA HIS A 303 6.22 -20.36 8.96
C HIS A 303 4.82 -20.66 8.43
N LEU A 304 4.74 -21.10 7.19
CA LEU A 304 3.53 -21.63 6.55
C LEU A 304 3.75 -23.09 6.20
N ASN A 305 2.86 -23.98 6.69
CA ASN A 305 2.95 -25.42 6.47
C ASN A 305 4.31 -26.02 6.88
N GLY A 306 4.90 -25.51 7.97
CA GLY A 306 6.19 -25.92 8.50
C GLY A 306 7.41 -25.39 7.74
N ARG A 307 7.22 -24.57 6.70
CA ARG A 307 8.28 -23.93 5.91
C ARG A 307 8.40 -22.46 6.28
N ARG A 308 9.61 -21.97 6.55
CA ARG A 308 9.86 -20.55 6.75
C ARG A 308 9.52 -19.75 5.49
N VAL A 309 8.77 -18.66 5.65
CA VAL A 309 8.40 -17.74 4.59
C VAL A 309 8.76 -16.32 5.03
N GLN A 310 9.62 -15.65 4.28
CA GLN A 310 9.85 -14.22 4.47
C GLN A 310 8.63 -13.45 3.96
N LEU A 311 8.03 -12.62 4.80
CA LEU A 311 6.95 -11.74 4.37
C LEU A 311 7.55 -10.58 3.58
N ASN A 312 7.30 -10.55 2.27
CA ASN A 312 7.55 -9.45 1.37
C ASN A 312 6.21 -8.72 1.21
N GLY A 313 5.93 -7.83 2.14
CA GLY A 313 4.63 -7.20 2.27
C GLY A 313 4.58 -5.77 1.75
N VAL A 314 3.37 -5.32 1.49
CA VAL A 314 3.04 -3.90 1.24
C VAL A 314 1.83 -3.49 2.07
N ASP A 315 1.80 -2.24 2.48
CA ASP A 315 0.62 -1.56 3.00
C ASP A 315 -0.22 -1.05 1.84
N LEU A 316 -1.54 -1.25 1.89
CA LEU A 316 -2.48 -0.70 0.91
C LEU A 316 -3.67 -0.04 1.61
N HIS A 317 -3.98 1.20 1.20
CA HIS A 317 -5.26 1.83 1.49
C HIS A 317 -6.40 1.19 0.68
N ALA A 318 -7.64 1.47 1.07
CA ALA A 318 -8.81 0.82 0.49
C ALA A 318 -9.31 1.47 -0.82
N ASP A 319 -8.68 2.56 -1.29
CA ASP A 319 -9.14 3.24 -2.51
C ASP A 319 -8.80 2.47 -3.80
N MET A 320 -9.66 2.65 -4.79
CA MET A 320 -9.55 2.05 -6.13
C MET A 320 -8.90 3.01 -7.13
N GLY A 321 -7.97 3.90 -6.66
CA GLY A 321 -7.36 4.91 -7.50
C GLY A 321 -8.39 5.88 -8.10
N PRO A 322 -8.52 5.96 -9.44
CA PRO A 322 -9.43 6.92 -10.08
C PRO A 322 -10.92 6.65 -9.84
N LEU A 323 -11.28 5.52 -9.25
CA LEU A 323 -12.67 5.19 -8.86
C LEU A 323 -12.98 5.53 -7.39
N GLY A 324 -12.04 6.14 -6.67
CA GLY A 324 -12.20 6.48 -5.25
C GLY A 324 -12.41 5.25 -4.38
N MET A 325 -13.36 5.31 -3.47
CA MET A 325 -13.64 4.19 -2.55
C MET A 325 -14.68 3.21 -3.09
N ALA A 326 -15.36 3.49 -4.20
CA ALA A 326 -16.36 2.57 -4.77
C ALA A 326 -15.71 1.24 -5.15
N PHE A 327 -15.93 0.21 -4.32
CA PHE A 327 -15.25 -1.07 -4.46
C PHE A 327 -15.58 -1.77 -5.78
N ASP A 328 -14.54 -2.21 -6.48
CA ASP A 328 -14.65 -3.03 -7.68
C ASP A 328 -13.66 -4.20 -7.61
N ARG A 329 -14.18 -5.43 -7.71
CA ARG A 329 -13.38 -6.65 -7.56
C ARG A 329 -12.33 -6.81 -8.67
N SER A 330 -12.64 -6.36 -9.90
CA SER A 330 -11.71 -6.45 -11.02
C SER A 330 -10.56 -5.46 -10.89
N VAL A 331 -10.82 -4.26 -10.37
CA VAL A 331 -9.81 -3.25 -10.07
C VAL A 331 -8.89 -3.71 -8.94
N MET A 332 -9.45 -4.23 -7.84
CA MET A 332 -8.65 -4.78 -6.73
C MET A 332 -7.80 -5.96 -7.20
N ARG A 333 -8.34 -6.87 -8.02
CA ARG A 333 -7.55 -7.97 -8.62
C ARG A 333 -6.37 -7.43 -9.44
N ARG A 334 -6.57 -6.36 -10.23
CA ARG A 334 -5.50 -5.70 -10.98
C ARG A 334 -4.43 -5.15 -10.03
N GLN A 335 -4.82 -4.41 -8.99
CA GLN A 335 -3.89 -3.87 -7.99
C GLN A 335 -3.05 -4.99 -7.35
N LEU A 336 -3.69 -6.06 -6.89
CA LEU A 336 -3.01 -7.22 -6.30
C LEU A 336 -2.11 -7.96 -7.33
N SER A 337 -2.52 -8.01 -8.61
CA SER A 337 -1.69 -8.62 -9.66
C SER A 337 -0.42 -7.82 -9.94
N ILE A 338 -0.48 -6.48 -9.91
CA ILE A 338 0.71 -5.62 -9.97
C ILE A 338 1.65 -5.92 -8.79
N MET A 339 1.10 -6.03 -7.58
CA MET A 339 1.90 -6.34 -6.39
C MET A 339 2.55 -7.73 -6.47
N THR A 340 1.82 -8.75 -6.90
CA THR A 340 2.37 -10.12 -7.02
C THR A 340 3.45 -10.22 -8.11
N ASP A 341 3.35 -9.48 -9.22
CA ASP A 341 4.43 -9.39 -10.22
C ASP A 341 5.70 -8.75 -9.65
N MET A 342 5.57 -7.82 -8.72
CA MET A 342 6.71 -7.26 -8.00
C MET A 342 7.39 -8.28 -7.06
N GLY A 343 6.71 -9.36 -6.70
CA GLY A 343 7.19 -10.39 -5.76
C GLY A 343 6.57 -10.27 -4.36
N VAL A 344 5.52 -9.46 -4.20
CA VAL A 344 4.74 -9.36 -2.96
C VAL A 344 4.03 -10.68 -2.68
N ASN A 345 4.12 -11.15 -1.45
CA ASN A 345 3.41 -12.32 -0.93
C ASN A 345 2.53 -12.01 0.28
N ALA A 346 2.55 -10.77 0.77
CA ALA A 346 1.77 -10.35 1.93
C ALA A 346 1.18 -8.94 1.75
N LEU A 347 0.02 -8.70 2.34
CA LEU A 347 -0.71 -7.43 2.36
C LEU A 347 -1.02 -7.05 3.81
N ARG A 348 -0.80 -5.79 4.21
CA ARG A 348 -1.41 -5.21 5.40
C ARG A 348 -2.53 -4.26 4.97
N THR A 349 -3.72 -4.45 5.53
CA THR A 349 -4.90 -3.62 5.22
C THR A 349 -4.88 -2.33 6.03
N SER A 350 -4.05 -1.40 5.61
CA SER A 350 -3.83 -0.14 6.33
C SER A 350 -4.93 0.89 6.05
N HIS A 351 -5.53 1.51 7.06
CA HIS A 351 -5.53 1.07 8.46
C HIS A 351 -6.97 0.88 8.89
N ASN A 352 -7.69 -0.07 8.25
CA ASN A 352 -9.11 -0.31 8.50
C ASN A 352 -9.56 -1.69 8.01
N ALA A 353 -10.72 -2.15 8.49
CA ALA A 353 -11.32 -3.39 8.04
C ALA A 353 -11.58 -3.36 6.52
N PRO A 354 -11.03 -4.29 5.74
CA PRO A 354 -11.16 -4.32 4.29
C PRO A 354 -12.56 -4.73 3.84
N ASP A 355 -12.86 -4.54 2.55
CA ASP A 355 -13.99 -5.23 1.91
C ASP A 355 -13.74 -6.75 1.99
N PRO A 356 -14.76 -7.58 2.32
CA PRO A 356 -14.60 -9.04 2.37
C PRO A 356 -14.03 -9.64 1.09
N LYS A 357 -14.34 -9.06 -0.06
CA LYS A 357 -13.85 -9.52 -1.37
C LYS A 357 -12.35 -9.31 -1.58
N VAL A 358 -11.71 -8.41 -0.80
CA VAL A 358 -10.24 -8.29 -0.77
C VAL A 358 -9.63 -9.56 -0.20
N LEU A 359 -10.19 -10.05 0.93
CA LEU A 359 -9.71 -11.28 1.56
C LEU A 359 -9.99 -12.52 0.69
N GLU A 360 -11.15 -12.57 0.03
CA GLU A 360 -11.44 -13.62 -0.97
C GLU A 360 -10.42 -13.63 -2.11
N LEU A 361 -10.02 -12.45 -2.62
CA LEU A 361 -8.98 -12.36 -3.65
C LEU A 361 -7.61 -12.80 -3.11
N CYS A 362 -7.26 -12.43 -1.89
CA CYS A 362 -6.03 -12.89 -1.24
C CYS A 362 -6.03 -14.41 -1.05
N ASP A 363 -7.17 -14.99 -0.64
CA ASP A 363 -7.35 -16.44 -0.55
C ASP A 363 -7.14 -17.14 -1.91
N GLU A 364 -7.69 -16.57 -2.99
CA GLU A 364 -7.59 -17.13 -4.36
C GLU A 364 -6.21 -16.94 -4.99
N MET A 365 -5.50 -15.86 -4.64
CA MET A 365 -4.21 -15.51 -5.23
C MET A 365 -3.01 -15.96 -4.39
N GLY A 366 -3.22 -16.50 -3.20
CA GLY A 366 -2.15 -16.94 -2.31
C GLY A 366 -1.39 -15.78 -1.66
N ILE A 367 -2.08 -14.71 -1.29
CA ILE A 367 -1.51 -13.54 -0.62
C ILE A 367 -1.82 -13.62 0.88
N LEU A 368 -0.79 -13.58 1.72
CA LEU A 368 -0.93 -13.54 3.18
C LEU A 368 -1.45 -12.17 3.62
N VAL A 369 -2.24 -12.10 4.70
CA VAL A 369 -2.85 -10.85 5.13
C VAL A 369 -2.58 -10.60 6.62
N TRP A 370 -2.02 -9.44 6.92
CA TRP A 370 -2.11 -8.79 8.21
C TRP A 370 -3.39 -7.95 8.18
N ASN A 371 -4.46 -8.47 8.79
CA ASN A 371 -5.78 -7.86 8.74
C ASN A 371 -5.94 -6.86 9.89
N GLU A 372 -6.06 -5.56 9.55
CA GLU A 372 -6.11 -4.47 10.52
C GLU A 372 -7.50 -3.84 10.58
N CYS A 373 -8.01 -3.62 11.80
CA CYS A 373 -9.36 -3.12 12.01
C CYS A 373 -9.42 -1.59 12.12
N PHE A 374 -8.45 -0.98 12.80
CA PHE A 374 -8.44 0.44 13.10
C PHE A 374 -7.08 1.09 12.86
N ASP A 375 -7.09 2.37 12.43
CA ASP A 375 -5.94 3.27 12.58
C ASP A 375 -5.81 3.70 14.04
N LYS A 376 -6.60 4.67 14.45
CA LYS A 376 -6.68 5.18 15.83
C LYS A 376 -8.04 4.81 16.45
N TRP A 377 -8.13 4.87 17.77
CA TRP A 377 -9.39 4.61 18.48
C TRP A 377 -10.17 5.89 18.81
N ASP A 378 -9.74 7.03 18.32
CA ASP A 378 -10.38 8.34 18.46
C ASP A 378 -11.43 8.62 17.37
N GLY A 379 -11.69 9.88 17.07
CA GLY A 379 -12.63 10.30 16.03
C GLY A 379 -12.30 9.81 14.61
N THR A 380 -11.03 9.44 14.31
CA THR A 380 -10.65 8.86 13.01
C THR A 380 -11.22 7.46 12.80
N ALA A 381 -11.62 6.78 13.86
CA ALA A 381 -12.37 5.53 13.81
C ALA A 381 -13.90 5.74 13.68
N GLY A 382 -14.37 6.97 13.51
CA GLY A 382 -15.79 7.29 13.49
C GLY A 382 -16.48 7.25 14.87
N ARG A 383 -15.70 7.11 15.95
CA ARG A 383 -16.23 7.12 17.31
C ARG A 383 -16.75 8.52 17.68
N ARG A 384 -17.97 8.57 18.17
CA ARG A 384 -18.55 9.79 18.70
C ARG A 384 -18.08 10.04 20.14
N HIS A 385 -18.00 11.30 20.55
CA HIS A 385 -17.54 11.67 21.90
C HIS A 385 -18.39 11.10 23.05
N ASP A 386 -19.68 10.82 22.79
CA ASP A 386 -20.62 10.26 23.75
C ASP A 386 -20.54 8.71 23.88
N GLN A 387 -19.71 8.06 23.06
CA GLN A 387 -19.57 6.60 23.07
C GLN A 387 -18.42 6.15 23.97
N ASN A 388 -18.68 5.09 24.75
CA ASN A 388 -17.63 4.45 25.53
C ASN A 388 -16.60 3.78 24.59
N LEU A 389 -15.32 4.13 24.74
CA LEU A 389 -14.22 3.68 23.89
C LEU A 389 -14.10 2.15 23.85
N GLU A 390 -14.05 1.53 25.03
CA GLU A 390 -13.82 0.09 25.18
C GLU A 390 -14.97 -0.73 24.57
N ALA A 391 -16.20 -0.28 24.79
CA ALA A 391 -17.39 -0.94 24.24
C ALA A 391 -17.44 -0.78 22.72
N TYR A 392 -17.14 0.41 22.19
CA TYR A 392 -17.12 0.70 20.77
C TYR A 392 -16.07 -0.14 20.03
N VAL A 393 -14.81 -0.11 20.49
CA VAL A 393 -13.71 -0.84 19.86
C VAL A 393 -13.93 -2.34 19.98
N SER A 394 -14.27 -2.86 21.16
CA SER A 394 -14.50 -4.30 21.38
C SER A 394 -15.63 -4.84 20.52
N ARG A 395 -16.73 -4.09 20.33
CA ARG A 395 -17.85 -4.50 19.47
C ARG A 395 -17.41 -4.65 18.02
N ASN A 396 -16.67 -3.68 17.49
CA ASN A 396 -16.18 -3.72 16.12
C ASN A 396 -15.13 -4.83 15.93
N LEU A 397 -14.21 -5.05 16.87
CA LEU A 397 -13.23 -6.13 16.82
C LEU A 397 -13.88 -7.52 16.84
N ARG A 398 -14.96 -7.71 17.61
CA ARG A 398 -15.74 -8.96 17.61
C ARG A 398 -16.38 -9.21 16.24
N GLN A 399 -17.00 -8.18 15.67
CA GLN A 399 -17.63 -8.24 14.34
C GLN A 399 -16.59 -8.57 13.26
N PHE A 400 -15.44 -7.91 13.32
CA PHE A 400 -14.30 -8.12 12.45
C PHE A 400 -13.77 -9.56 12.50
N ALA A 401 -13.55 -10.11 13.70
CA ALA A 401 -13.11 -11.49 13.87
C ALA A 401 -14.14 -12.50 13.35
N LEU A 402 -15.44 -12.31 13.68
CA LEU A 402 -16.52 -13.18 13.22
C LEU A 402 -16.63 -13.22 11.69
N ARG A 403 -16.52 -12.05 11.03
CA ARG A 403 -16.62 -11.93 9.58
C ARG A 403 -15.45 -12.63 8.87
N ASP A 404 -14.20 -12.42 9.38
CA ASP A 404 -13.00 -12.69 8.59
C ASP A 404 -12.24 -13.97 9.02
N ARG A 405 -12.61 -14.64 10.12
CA ARG A 405 -11.84 -15.77 10.71
C ARG A 405 -11.70 -17.01 9.85
N ASN A 406 -12.48 -17.16 8.78
CA ASN A 406 -12.41 -18.32 7.91
C ASN A 406 -11.43 -18.15 6.74
N HIS A 407 -10.93 -16.94 6.48
CA HIS A 407 -9.98 -16.68 5.40
C HIS A 407 -8.60 -17.28 5.70
N PRO A 408 -8.10 -18.25 4.90
CA PRO A 408 -6.77 -18.81 5.11
C PRO A 408 -5.64 -17.81 4.86
N SER A 409 -5.87 -16.79 4.06
CA SER A 409 -4.92 -15.69 3.83
C SER A 409 -4.62 -14.90 5.10
N VAL A 410 -5.59 -14.68 5.98
CA VAL A 410 -5.40 -13.93 7.23
C VAL A 410 -4.47 -14.70 8.17
N ILE A 411 -3.34 -14.10 8.54
CA ILE A 411 -2.31 -14.69 9.41
C ILE A 411 -2.09 -13.91 10.71
N ILE A 412 -2.45 -12.63 10.77
CA ILE A 412 -2.31 -11.74 11.92
C ILE A 412 -3.57 -10.89 12.04
N TRP A 413 -4.08 -10.73 13.25
CA TRP A 413 -5.09 -9.74 13.60
C TRP A 413 -4.44 -8.49 14.15
N SER A 414 -4.86 -7.30 13.70
CA SER A 414 -4.39 -6.03 14.22
C SER A 414 -5.51 -5.21 14.83
N ILE A 415 -5.25 -4.73 16.05
CA ILE A 415 -6.23 -3.94 16.82
C ILE A 415 -6.12 -2.45 16.55
N SER A 416 -4.98 -1.96 16.03
CA SER A 416 -4.72 -0.53 15.82
C SER A 416 -3.40 -0.26 15.09
N ASN A 417 -3.22 1.02 14.70
CA ASN A 417 -1.97 1.55 14.17
C ASN A 417 -1.55 2.83 14.92
N GLU A 418 -0.27 2.89 15.31
CA GLU A 418 0.42 4.09 15.83
C GLU A 418 -0.39 4.88 16.87
N ILE A 419 -0.84 4.19 17.91
CA ILE A 419 -1.47 4.82 19.06
C ILE A 419 -0.39 5.03 20.14
N PRO A 420 -0.19 6.26 20.64
CA PRO A 420 0.73 6.52 21.75
C PRO A 420 0.21 5.88 23.05
N PRO A 421 1.08 5.67 24.04
CA PRO A 421 0.63 5.35 25.40
C PRO A 421 -0.32 6.42 25.93
N ALA A 422 -1.34 6.01 26.66
CA ALA A 422 -2.27 6.93 27.30
C ALA A 422 -1.54 7.87 28.29
N ASP A 423 -1.89 9.14 28.29
CA ASP A 423 -1.42 10.11 29.28
C ASP A 423 -2.21 9.91 30.60
N PRO A 424 -1.57 9.44 31.71
CA PRO A 424 -2.27 9.18 32.95
C PRO A 424 -2.87 10.44 33.59
N LYS A 425 -2.53 11.63 33.08
CA LYS A 425 -3.10 12.90 33.53
C LYS A 425 -4.41 13.26 32.81
N LYS A 426 -4.78 12.50 31.78
CA LYS A 426 -5.97 12.71 30.94
C LYS A 426 -6.89 11.48 31.05
N PRO A 427 -7.91 11.48 31.90
CA PRO A 427 -8.77 10.30 32.15
C PRO A 427 -9.43 9.75 30.89
N ASP A 428 -9.76 10.62 29.92
CA ASP A 428 -10.45 10.24 28.67
C ASP A 428 -9.50 10.06 27.48
N ASP A 429 -8.17 9.98 27.73
CA ASP A 429 -7.17 9.79 26.68
C ASP A 429 -7.42 8.45 25.98
N PRO A 430 -7.61 8.44 24.62
CA PRO A 430 -7.81 7.21 23.84
C PRO A 430 -6.51 6.42 23.63
N GLY A 431 -5.41 6.79 24.28
CA GLY A 431 -4.11 6.16 24.15
C GLY A 431 -4.07 4.70 24.62
N MET A 432 -2.96 4.02 24.33
CA MET A 432 -2.75 2.62 24.69
C MET A 432 -2.52 2.47 26.19
N THR A 433 -3.25 1.54 26.81
CA THR A 433 -2.90 0.96 28.12
C THR A 433 -2.78 -0.56 27.97
N ARG A 434 -2.13 -1.21 28.92
CA ARG A 434 -2.04 -2.68 28.95
C ARG A 434 -3.43 -3.32 29.03
N GLU A 435 -4.31 -2.76 29.85
CA GLU A 435 -5.68 -3.25 30.06
C GLU A 435 -6.51 -3.16 28.79
N ARG A 436 -6.43 -2.04 28.05
CA ARG A 436 -7.10 -1.87 26.74
C ARG A 436 -6.58 -2.87 25.73
N CYS A 437 -5.26 -3.01 25.60
CA CYS A 437 -4.66 -3.96 24.66
C CYS A 437 -5.09 -5.39 24.97
N SER A 438 -5.13 -5.79 26.25
CA SER A 438 -5.62 -7.09 26.70
C SER A 438 -7.09 -7.28 26.36
N ALA A 439 -7.95 -6.31 26.69
CA ALA A 439 -9.39 -6.37 26.42
C ALA A 439 -9.69 -6.47 24.93
N PHE A 440 -8.95 -5.75 24.08
CA PHE A 440 -9.15 -5.75 22.62
C PHE A 440 -8.61 -7.03 21.96
N ARG A 441 -7.47 -7.56 22.45
CA ARG A 441 -7.02 -8.90 22.08
C ARG A 441 -8.08 -9.95 22.44
N ASP A 442 -8.63 -9.91 23.65
CA ASP A 442 -9.60 -10.89 24.14
C ASP A 442 -10.94 -10.78 23.39
N ALA A 443 -11.31 -9.58 22.93
CA ALA A 443 -12.47 -9.39 22.05
C ALA A 443 -12.35 -10.17 20.74
N ILE A 444 -11.13 -10.26 20.15
CA ILE A 444 -10.85 -11.10 18.99
C ILE A 444 -10.77 -12.57 19.37
N ARG A 445 -10.02 -12.90 20.44
CA ARG A 445 -9.77 -14.29 20.87
C ARG A 445 -11.02 -15.03 21.32
N ALA A 446 -12.06 -14.32 21.72
CA ALA A 446 -13.37 -14.92 22.00
C ALA A 446 -13.95 -15.65 20.78
N TYR A 447 -13.49 -15.32 19.56
CA TYR A 447 -14.00 -15.87 18.31
C TYR A 447 -12.92 -16.52 17.44
N ASP A 448 -11.65 -16.18 17.63
CA ASP A 448 -10.52 -16.82 16.94
C ASP A 448 -9.27 -16.85 17.81
N THR A 449 -8.85 -18.06 18.21
CA THR A 449 -7.61 -18.32 18.96
C THR A 449 -6.51 -18.90 18.07
N THR A 450 -6.74 -19.02 16.75
CA THR A 450 -5.81 -19.72 15.84
C THR A 450 -4.74 -18.81 15.25
N ARG A 451 -4.91 -17.48 15.40
CA ARG A 451 -3.99 -16.47 14.89
C ARG A 451 -3.52 -15.54 15.99
N PRO A 452 -2.27 -15.01 15.90
CA PRO A 452 -1.78 -14.01 16.83
C PRO A 452 -2.51 -12.67 16.63
N VAL A 453 -2.63 -11.93 17.74
CA VAL A 453 -3.16 -10.57 17.79
C VAL A 453 -2.02 -9.61 18.13
N GLY A 454 -1.88 -8.54 17.35
CA GLY A 454 -0.86 -7.51 17.52
C GLY A 454 -1.35 -6.13 17.07
N ASN A 455 -0.41 -5.22 16.85
CA ASN A 455 -0.64 -3.91 16.26
C ASN A 455 0.64 -3.37 15.59
N GLY A 456 0.54 -2.34 14.74
CA GLY A 456 1.67 -1.53 14.27
C GLY A 456 1.91 -0.34 15.21
N ASN A 457 3.17 -0.03 15.57
CA ASN A 457 3.47 1.11 16.43
C ASN A 457 4.83 1.73 16.12
N CYS A 458 4.98 3.05 16.34
CA CYS A 458 6.23 3.80 16.18
C CYS A 458 6.71 4.45 17.48
N PHE A 459 5.94 4.41 18.56
CA PHE A 459 6.25 5.12 19.82
C PHE A 459 7.12 4.29 20.75
N GLN A 460 8.41 4.63 20.90
CA GLN A 460 9.32 3.98 21.87
C GLN A 460 8.79 4.01 23.31
N ALA A 461 8.08 5.07 23.70
CA ALA A 461 7.46 5.20 25.01
C ALA A 461 6.50 4.03 25.32
N ALA A 462 5.83 3.48 24.30
CA ALA A 462 4.95 2.32 24.43
C ALA A 462 5.70 1.05 24.88
N ILE A 463 6.99 0.91 24.50
CA ILE A 463 7.87 -0.18 24.98
C ILE A 463 8.04 -0.07 26.51
N GLY A 464 8.29 1.15 27.00
CA GLY A 464 8.46 1.43 28.42
C GLY A 464 7.19 1.19 29.22
N ALA A 465 6.02 1.54 28.67
CA ALA A 465 4.72 1.45 29.33
C ALA A 465 4.17 0.01 29.44
N GLY A 466 4.84 -1.00 28.86
CA GLY A 466 4.42 -2.40 28.99
C GLY A 466 3.16 -2.77 28.21
N VAL A 467 2.68 -1.92 27.32
CA VAL A 467 1.41 -2.10 26.59
C VAL A 467 1.40 -3.33 25.66
N PHE A 468 2.59 -3.83 25.31
CA PHE A 468 2.75 -5.02 24.46
C PHE A 468 2.83 -6.34 25.23
N GLU A 469 2.83 -6.32 26.55
CA GLU A 469 3.06 -7.53 27.35
C GLU A 469 2.05 -8.63 27.06
N ASP A 470 0.81 -8.28 26.84
CA ASP A 470 -0.28 -9.22 26.61
C ASP A 470 -0.60 -9.46 25.13
N LEU A 471 -0.06 -8.67 24.19
CA LEU A 471 -0.19 -8.94 22.76
C LEU A 471 0.68 -10.15 22.35
N ASP A 472 0.25 -10.90 21.35
CA ASP A 472 0.92 -12.13 20.89
C ASP A 472 2.18 -11.86 20.10
N LEU A 473 2.17 -10.78 19.30
CA LEU A 473 3.30 -10.30 18.52
C LEU A 473 3.36 -8.76 18.55
N THR A 474 4.49 -8.22 18.09
CA THR A 474 4.69 -6.78 18.00
C THR A 474 5.02 -6.38 16.56
N GLY A 475 4.28 -5.41 16.03
CA GLY A 475 4.58 -4.72 14.79
C GLY A 475 5.28 -3.39 15.07
N TRP A 476 6.29 -3.07 14.26
CA TRP A 476 7.02 -1.82 14.36
C TRP A 476 7.09 -1.10 13.04
N ASN A 477 6.87 0.21 13.13
CA ASN A 477 6.97 1.12 12.02
C ASN A 477 8.31 1.84 12.09
N TYR A 478 9.08 1.79 11.00
CA TYR A 478 10.31 2.53 10.73
C TYR A 478 11.52 2.28 11.68
N HIS A 479 12.70 2.71 11.25
CA HIS A 479 13.95 2.83 12.02
C HIS A 479 14.42 1.59 12.81
N GLU A 480 14.18 0.36 12.32
CA GLU A 480 14.56 -0.88 13.03
C GLU A 480 14.07 -0.95 14.51
N GLN A 481 12.96 -0.26 14.85
CA GLN A 481 12.43 -0.24 16.22
C GLN A 481 12.05 -1.64 16.73
N TYR A 482 11.91 -2.60 15.86
CA TYR A 482 11.75 -4.01 16.22
C TYR A 482 12.99 -4.60 16.92
N VAL A 483 14.20 -4.03 16.77
CA VAL A 483 15.41 -4.50 17.44
C VAL A 483 15.34 -4.28 18.97
N PRO A 484 15.10 -3.06 19.51
CA PRO A 484 14.90 -2.88 20.94
C PRO A 484 13.67 -3.65 21.48
N MET A 485 12.63 -3.85 20.67
CA MET A 485 11.49 -4.69 21.04
C MET A 485 11.88 -6.14 21.23
N LYS A 486 12.62 -6.71 20.25
CA LYS A 486 13.14 -8.08 20.35
C LYS A 486 14.04 -8.25 21.58
N LYS A 487 14.84 -7.24 21.91
CA LYS A 487 15.69 -7.26 23.11
C LYS A 487 14.85 -7.28 24.40
N LYS A 488 13.78 -6.49 24.48
CA LYS A 488 12.91 -6.42 25.67
C LYS A 488 12.00 -7.64 25.81
N TYR A 489 11.47 -8.15 24.70
CA TYR A 489 10.53 -9.28 24.64
C TYR A 489 11.09 -10.42 23.78
N PRO A 490 12.17 -11.10 24.19
CA PRO A 490 12.86 -12.08 23.34
C PRO A 490 11.96 -13.26 22.91
N GLY A 491 10.96 -13.61 23.74
CA GLY A 491 9.97 -14.66 23.46
C GLY A 491 8.84 -14.26 22.51
N LYS A 492 8.79 -13.00 22.01
CA LYS A 492 7.74 -12.55 21.09
C LYS A 492 8.26 -12.48 19.66
N PRO A 493 7.45 -12.93 18.67
CA PRO A 493 7.73 -12.65 17.27
C PRO A 493 7.60 -11.16 16.98
N VAL A 494 8.43 -10.67 16.05
CA VAL A 494 8.40 -9.29 15.58
C VAL A 494 8.17 -9.21 14.08
N VAL A 495 7.44 -8.20 13.65
CA VAL A 495 7.17 -7.89 12.25
C VAL A 495 7.48 -6.43 12.00
N TYR A 496 8.10 -6.12 10.87
CA TYR A 496 8.33 -4.75 10.43
C TYR A 496 7.07 -4.26 9.70
N SER A 497 6.14 -3.64 10.44
CA SER A 497 4.78 -3.34 9.98
C SER A 497 4.70 -2.17 9.02
N GLU A 498 5.66 -1.24 9.07
CA GLU A 498 5.86 -0.22 8.05
C GLU A 498 7.36 0.01 7.84
N SER A 499 7.85 -0.26 6.63
CA SER A 499 9.21 0.01 6.20
C SER A 499 9.21 1.04 5.06
N ALA A 500 10.39 1.55 4.72
CA ALA A 500 10.66 2.33 3.52
C ALA A 500 9.54 3.31 3.10
N SER A 501 9.19 4.30 3.93
CA SER A 501 8.43 5.49 3.47
C SER A 501 9.28 6.30 2.49
N ALA A 502 9.75 5.63 1.42
CA ALA A 502 10.49 6.25 0.35
C ALA A 502 9.52 7.01 -0.56
N LEU A 503 9.99 8.10 -1.15
CA LEU A 503 9.17 9.03 -1.90
C LEU A 503 9.70 9.16 -3.32
N SER A 504 8.82 9.13 -4.32
CA SER A 504 9.16 9.48 -5.72
C SER A 504 7.92 9.86 -6.53
N SER A 505 8.11 10.74 -7.51
CA SER A 505 7.19 10.98 -8.61
C SER A 505 7.47 9.98 -9.74
N TYR A 506 6.45 9.67 -10.54
CA TYR A 506 6.67 8.91 -11.76
C TYR A 506 7.40 9.79 -12.80
N GLY A 507 8.56 9.33 -13.31
CA GLY A 507 9.24 9.90 -14.49
C GLY A 507 9.93 11.26 -14.30
N TYR A 508 9.99 11.81 -13.07
CA TYR A 508 10.73 13.03 -12.76
C TYR A 508 12.17 12.71 -12.34
N TYR A 509 13.15 13.31 -12.99
CA TYR A 509 14.56 13.10 -12.67
C TYR A 509 15.28 14.45 -12.55
N SER A 510 15.78 14.73 -11.36
CA SER A 510 16.65 15.87 -11.12
C SER A 510 18.05 15.62 -11.69
N GLN A 511 18.72 16.70 -12.11
CA GLN A 511 20.09 16.61 -12.61
C GLN A 511 20.94 17.71 -11.97
N PRO A 512 21.85 17.34 -11.07
CA PRO A 512 22.20 16.00 -10.59
C PRO A 512 21.07 15.36 -9.78
N PRO A 513 21.13 14.04 -9.55
CA PRO A 513 20.19 13.35 -8.68
C PRO A 513 20.12 13.97 -7.28
N SER A 514 18.98 13.84 -6.61
CA SER A 514 18.79 14.36 -5.24
C SER A 514 19.92 13.91 -4.32
N SER A 515 20.48 14.87 -3.58
CA SER A 515 21.73 14.72 -2.83
C SER A 515 21.53 14.55 -1.31
N GLY A 516 20.36 14.18 -0.90
CA GLY A 516 20.05 13.93 0.53
C GLY A 516 18.70 13.27 0.67
N LYS A 517 18.56 12.41 1.66
CA LYS A 517 17.34 11.66 1.93
C LYS A 517 16.08 12.55 1.96
N THR A 518 16.21 13.74 2.53
CA THR A 518 15.14 14.73 2.68
C THR A 518 15.33 15.98 1.81
N ALA A 519 16.18 15.91 0.79
CA ALA A 519 16.39 17.01 -0.15
C ALA A 519 15.30 17.02 -1.23
N PHE A 520 14.13 17.56 -0.92
CA PHE A 520 12.99 17.61 -1.82
C PHE A 520 13.00 18.85 -2.73
N ALA A 521 12.59 18.67 -3.99
CA ALA A 521 12.50 19.76 -4.96
C ALA A 521 11.29 20.67 -4.66
N VAL A 522 11.52 21.77 -3.92
CA VAL A 522 10.44 22.66 -3.47
C VAL A 522 9.79 23.42 -4.63
N ALA A 523 10.56 23.84 -5.62
CA ALA A 523 10.04 24.63 -6.75
C ALA A 523 9.07 23.82 -7.62
N ASP A 524 9.43 22.58 -7.94
CA ASP A 524 8.67 21.74 -8.85
C ASP A 524 7.59 20.92 -8.13
N ARG A 525 7.69 20.76 -6.79
CA ARG A 525 6.83 19.88 -6.00
C ARG A 525 6.82 18.42 -6.52
N GLU A 526 7.91 18.01 -7.13
CA GLU A 526 8.16 16.64 -7.57
C GLU A 526 9.25 16.01 -6.73
N VAL A 527 9.27 14.69 -6.65
CA VAL A 527 10.27 13.93 -5.93
C VAL A 527 11.03 13.05 -6.91
N ASP A 528 12.36 13.06 -6.81
CA ASP A 528 13.29 12.45 -7.76
C ASP A 528 13.06 10.94 -7.91
N SER A 529 12.90 10.47 -9.15
CA SER A 529 12.73 9.07 -9.52
C SER A 529 14.00 8.23 -9.46
N TYR A 530 15.17 8.82 -9.14
CA TYR A 530 16.36 8.03 -8.80
C TYR A 530 16.23 7.29 -7.44
N ASP A 531 15.10 7.47 -6.73
CA ASP A 531 14.77 6.82 -5.45
C ASP A 531 15.84 7.04 -4.36
N HIS A 532 16.32 8.27 -4.25
CA HIS A 532 17.25 8.70 -3.21
C HIS A 532 16.53 9.34 -2.00
N ASN A 533 15.23 9.59 -2.12
CA ASN A 533 14.44 10.32 -1.13
C ASN A 533 13.57 9.40 -0.29
N ALA A 534 13.50 9.70 1.00
CA ALA A 534 12.60 9.08 1.95
C ALA A 534 12.15 10.10 3.00
N ALA A 535 11.05 9.81 3.68
CA ALA A 535 10.61 10.58 4.82
C ALA A 535 11.67 10.56 5.95
N PRO A 536 11.75 11.61 6.79
CA PRO A 536 12.73 11.68 7.89
C PRO A 536 12.68 10.48 8.85
N TRP A 537 11.49 9.94 9.04
CA TRP A 537 11.23 8.79 9.93
C TRP A 537 11.47 7.43 9.26
N SER A 538 12.03 7.37 8.06
CA SER A 538 12.23 6.13 7.32
C SER A 538 13.52 6.18 6.49
N ASP A 539 13.75 5.15 5.68
CA ASP A 539 14.92 5.02 4.81
C ASP A 539 14.55 4.59 3.39
N ILE A 540 15.52 4.63 2.47
CA ILE A 540 15.38 4.12 1.12
C ILE A 540 15.31 2.58 1.13
N PRO A 541 14.72 1.93 0.10
CA PRO A 541 14.54 0.47 0.06
C PRO A 541 15.82 -0.34 0.29
N ASP A 542 16.95 0.16 -0.16
CA ASP A 542 18.26 -0.53 -0.06
C ASP A 542 18.68 -0.79 1.40
N TRP A 543 18.39 0.14 2.31
CA TRP A 543 18.61 -0.06 3.73
C TRP A 543 17.66 -1.11 4.32
N GLU A 544 16.42 -1.14 3.87
CA GLU A 544 15.44 -2.11 4.35
C GLU A 544 15.78 -3.51 3.88
N PHE A 545 16.22 -3.69 2.66
CA PHE A 545 16.74 -4.98 2.17
C PHE A 545 17.92 -5.46 3.04
N ALA A 546 18.89 -4.58 3.31
CA ALA A 546 20.03 -4.91 4.15
C ALA A 546 19.63 -5.31 5.58
N ARG A 547 18.60 -4.66 6.15
CA ARG A 547 18.05 -4.98 7.47
C ARG A 547 17.36 -6.33 7.48
N MET A 548 16.53 -6.62 6.49
CA MET A 548 15.84 -7.91 6.38
C MET A 548 16.80 -9.09 6.18
N GLU A 549 17.91 -8.87 5.42
CA GLU A 549 18.97 -9.86 5.28
C GLU A 549 19.72 -10.09 6.61
N LYS A 550 19.93 -9.05 7.41
CA LYS A 550 20.65 -9.10 8.69
C LYS A 550 19.81 -9.74 9.82
N HIS A 551 18.50 -9.50 9.83
CA HIS A 551 17.61 -9.83 10.95
C HIS A 551 16.64 -10.96 10.60
N ALA A 552 17.15 -12.16 10.40
CA ALA A 552 16.37 -13.34 10.02
C ALA A 552 15.24 -13.72 11.00
N TYR A 553 15.31 -13.28 12.27
CA TYR A 553 14.25 -13.47 13.26
C TYR A 553 13.01 -12.60 12.99
N CYS A 554 13.12 -11.52 12.22
CA CYS A 554 11.98 -10.72 11.80
C CYS A 554 11.15 -11.51 10.78
N CYS A 555 9.84 -11.55 10.98
CA CYS A 555 8.93 -12.28 10.09
C CYS A 555 8.95 -11.73 8.66
N GLY A 556 9.26 -10.46 8.49
CA GLY A 556 9.36 -9.75 7.24
C GLY A 556 8.98 -8.29 7.39
N GLU A 557 8.83 -7.62 6.25
CA GLU A 557 8.49 -6.19 6.18
C GLU A 557 7.19 -5.94 5.41
N PHE A 558 6.54 -4.80 5.71
CA PHE A 558 5.45 -4.25 4.92
C PHE A 558 5.83 -2.83 4.51
N VAL A 559 5.94 -2.58 3.21
CA VAL A 559 6.42 -1.29 2.68
C VAL A 559 5.30 -0.25 2.69
N TRP A 560 5.57 0.92 3.21
CA TRP A 560 4.71 2.09 3.12
C TRP A 560 5.02 2.91 1.85
N THR A 561 4.24 2.81 0.73
CA THR A 561 3.11 1.92 0.43
C THR A 561 3.27 1.23 -0.91
N GLY A 562 2.45 0.19 -1.19
CA GLY A 562 2.45 -0.48 -2.48
C GLY A 562 1.99 0.44 -3.62
N ILE A 563 0.92 1.19 -3.44
CA ILE A 563 0.31 2.08 -4.44
C ILE A 563 0.11 3.47 -3.80
N ASP A 564 0.30 4.54 -4.56
CA ASP A 564 -0.11 5.88 -4.14
C ASP A 564 -1.62 5.91 -3.87
N TYR A 565 -2.03 6.68 -2.89
CA TYR A 565 -3.42 6.83 -2.48
C TYR A 565 -3.84 8.30 -2.40
N LEU A 566 -5.12 8.57 -2.44
CA LEU A 566 -5.67 9.90 -2.30
C LEU A 566 -5.48 10.41 -0.85
N GLY A 567 -4.93 11.61 -0.73
CA GLY A 567 -4.59 12.22 0.57
C GLY A 567 -3.11 12.10 0.93
N GLU A 568 -2.77 12.57 2.12
CA GLU A 568 -1.43 12.56 2.72
C GLU A 568 -0.28 12.94 1.77
N PRO A 569 -0.24 14.17 1.25
CA PRO A 569 0.69 14.60 0.20
C PRO A 569 2.11 14.85 0.74
N THR A 570 2.66 13.95 1.53
CA THR A 570 4.05 13.97 1.99
C THR A 570 5.00 13.90 0.78
N PRO A 571 6.08 14.73 0.69
CA PRO A 571 6.69 15.51 1.78
C PRO A 571 6.18 16.97 1.89
N TYR A 572 5.28 17.43 1.05
CA TYR A 572 4.92 18.82 0.90
C TYR A 572 3.85 19.31 1.89
N ILE A 573 3.52 18.50 2.90
CA ILE A 573 2.55 18.85 3.94
C ILE A 573 3.22 18.98 5.31
N GLY A 574 2.67 19.83 6.16
CA GLY A 574 3.08 19.97 7.56
C GLY A 574 4.46 20.59 7.74
N SER A 575 5.28 19.98 8.59
CA SER A 575 6.59 20.53 9.00
C SER A 575 7.78 20.14 8.12
N LEU A 576 7.60 19.19 7.19
CA LEU A 576 8.70 18.63 6.41
C LEU A 576 9.23 19.62 5.37
N VAL A 577 8.33 20.25 4.63
CA VAL A 577 8.66 21.33 3.72
C VAL A 577 7.81 22.53 4.12
N LYS A 578 8.41 23.50 4.79
CA LYS A 578 7.71 24.67 5.29
C LYS A 578 7.31 25.63 4.16
N GLY A 579 6.18 26.31 4.34
CA GLY A 579 5.76 27.41 3.50
C GLY A 579 5.14 27.02 2.14
N VAL A 580 4.74 25.76 1.96
CA VAL A 580 3.94 25.34 0.81
C VAL A 580 2.48 25.75 1.06
N PRO A 581 1.91 26.68 0.25
CA PRO A 581 0.51 27.06 0.39
C PRO A 581 -0.43 25.88 0.10
N ASN A 582 -1.58 25.84 0.80
CA ASN A 582 -2.55 24.76 0.62
C ASN A 582 -2.99 24.55 -0.85
N PRO A 583 -3.24 25.59 -1.67
CA PRO A 583 -3.58 25.40 -3.09
C PRO A 583 -2.50 24.68 -3.91
N GLU A 584 -1.24 24.70 -3.44
CA GLU A 584 -0.12 24.04 -4.11
C GLU A 584 0.16 22.63 -3.61
N LEU A 585 -0.53 22.17 -2.54
CA LEU A 585 -0.40 20.81 -2.03
C LEU A 585 -1.00 19.81 -3.02
N ALA A 586 -0.36 18.66 -3.11
CA ALA A 586 -0.88 17.53 -3.88
C ALA A 586 -2.19 17.00 -3.28
N ARG A 587 -2.92 16.25 -4.09
CA ARG A 587 -4.15 15.51 -3.70
C ARG A 587 -3.90 14.07 -3.35
N SER A 588 -2.70 13.54 -3.62
CA SER A 588 -2.32 12.15 -3.36
C SER A 588 -0.92 12.06 -2.77
N SER A 589 -0.60 10.90 -2.21
CA SER A 589 0.71 10.57 -1.67
C SER A 589 1.78 10.45 -2.76
N TYR A 590 3.06 10.40 -2.33
CA TYR A 590 4.24 10.09 -3.16
C TYR A 590 4.91 8.80 -2.69
N PHE A 591 4.33 8.11 -1.70
CA PHE A 591 4.90 6.90 -1.08
C PHE A 591 4.83 5.67 -1.96
N GLY A 592 3.82 5.58 -2.83
CA GLY A 592 3.56 4.40 -3.64
C GLY A 592 4.77 3.92 -4.44
N ILE A 593 5.03 2.61 -4.42
CA ILE A 593 5.94 1.95 -5.35
C ILE A 593 5.36 2.02 -6.77
N VAL A 594 4.04 2.07 -6.84
CA VAL A 594 3.23 2.25 -8.05
C VAL A 594 2.42 3.52 -7.89
N ASP A 595 2.17 4.26 -8.96
CA ASP A 595 1.39 5.49 -8.88
C ASP A 595 -0.12 5.23 -8.67
N LEU A 596 -0.91 6.30 -8.46
CA LEU A 596 -2.35 6.23 -8.19
C LEU A 596 -3.15 5.52 -9.31
N MET A 597 -2.65 5.51 -10.55
CA MET A 597 -3.28 4.86 -11.70
C MET A 597 -2.85 3.42 -11.90
N GLY A 598 -1.93 2.93 -11.07
CA GLY A 598 -1.36 1.60 -11.20
C GLY A 598 -0.23 1.53 -12.22
N ILE A 599 0.46 2.65 -12.50
CA ILE A 599 1.66 2.67 -13.33
C ILE A 599 2.89 2.45 -12.44
N PRO A 600 3.71 1.42 -12.69
CA PRO A 600 4.94 1.18 -11.94
C PRO A 600 5.91 2.38 -12.01
N LYS A 601 6.38 2.87 -10.86
CA LYS A 601 7.50 3.80 -10.76
C LYS A 601 8.82 3.02 -10.89
N ASP A 602 9.97 3.68 -11.02
CA ASP A 602 11.26 2.96 -11.16
C ASP A 602 11.55 2.05 -9.97
N ARG A 603 11.17 2.47 -8.78
CA ARG A 603 11.28 1.71 -7.53
C ARG A 603 10.56 0.35 -7.57
N PHE A 604 9.49 0.18 -8.35
CA PHE A 604 8.84 -1.10 -8.59
C PHE A 604 9.85 -2.14 -9.12
N TYR A 605 10.69 -1.74 -10.08
CA TYR A 605 11.69 -2.64 -10.67
C TYR A 605 12.86 -2.93 -9.73
N LEU A 606 13.16 -2.02 -8.79
CA LEU A 606 14.14 -2.27 -7.73
C LEU A 606 13.62 -3.39 -6.80
N TYR A 607 12.38 -3.27 -6.28
CA TYR A 607 11.75 -4.32 -5.48
C TYR A 607 11.59 -5.62 -6.27
N ARG A 608 11.12 -5.55 -7.52
CA ARG A 608 10.97 -6.72 -8.39
C ARG A 608 12.29 -7.45 -8.60
N SER A 609 13.38 -6.73 -8.77
CA SER A 609 14.71 -7.32 -8.93
C SER A 609 15.22 -8.05 -7.68
N HIS A 610 14.71 -7.67 -6.50
CA HIS A 610 15.10 -8.25 -5.22
C HIS A 610 14.10 -9.31 -4.72
N TRP A 611 12.80 -9.10 -4.86
CA TRP A 611 11.74 -9.97 -4.31
C TRP A 611 11.24 -11.04 -5.29
N ASN A 612 11.06 -10.70 -6.57
CA ASN A 612 10.59 -11.69 -7.55
C ASN A 612 11.71 -12.66 -7.91
N LYS A 613 11.54 -13.94 -7.52
CA LYS A 613 12.50 -15.01 -7.81
C LYS A 613 12.08 -15.88 -9.00
N LYS A 614 10.92 -15.58 -9.63
CA LYS A 614 10.37 -16.36 -10.75
C LYS A 614 10.78 -15.78 -12.10
N ASP A 615 10.73 -14.45 -12.22
CA ASP A 615 10.95 -13.74 -13.48
C ASP A 615 12.16 -12.83 -13.43
N GLU A 616 12.89 -12.75 -14.52
CA GLU A 616 14.05 -11.88 -14.63
C GLU A 616 13.66 -10.41 -14.75
N THR A 617 14.45 -9.55 -14.14
CA THR A 617 14.30 -8.10 -14.18
C THR A 617 15.54 -7.46 -14.76
N VAL A 618 15.35 -6.57 -15.74
CA VAL A 618 16.35 -5.62 -16.22
C VAL A 618 15.63 -4.30 -16.46
N HIS A 619 15.99 -3.23 -15.74
CA HIS A 619 15.35 -1.93 -15.84
C HIS A 619 16.39 -0.82 -15.85
N ILE A 620 16.31 0.06 -16.87
CA ILE A 620 17.19 1.22 -17.03
C ILE A 620 16.43 2.47 -16.59
N LEU A 621 17.06 3.32 -15.82
CA LEU A 621 16.64 4.69 -15.55
C LEU A 621 17.81 5.65 -15.69
N PRO A 622 17.56 6.93 -15.99
CA PRO A 622 16.32 7.61 -16.34
C PRO A 622 15.90 7.34 -17.79
N HIS A 623 14.79 7.95 -18.23
CA HIS A 623 14.46 8.02 -19.67
C HIS A 623 15.62 8.62 -20.48
N TRP A 624 15.68 8.32 -21.80
CA TRP A 624 16.79 8.78 -22.64
C TRP A 624 16.36 9.90 -23.61
N ASN A 625 15.61 10.90 -23.08
CA ASN A 625 15.15 12.09 -23.80
C ASN A 625 15.59 13.37 -23.06
N TRP A 626 16.80 13.88 -23.38
CA TRP A 626 17.41 15.05 -22.73
C TRP A 626 17.75 16.14 -23.77
N LYS A 627 16.77 16.49 -24.63
CA LYS A 627 16.93 17.46 -25.71
C LYS A 627 17.58 18.75 -25.25
N GLY A 628 18.64 19.21 -25.97
CA GLY A 628 19.40 20.40 -25.61
C GLY A 628 20.44 20.20 -24.52
N ARG A 629 20.68 18.93 -24.10
CA ARG A 629 21.72 18.58 -23.12
C ARG A 629 22.77 17.63 -23.68
N GLU A 630 22.95 17.63 -24.97
CA GLU A 630 23.93 16.79 -25.69
C GLU A 630 25.34 17.00 -25.12
N GLY A 631 26.05 15.92 -24.83
CA GLY A 631 27.38 15.91 -24.20
C GLY A 631 27.39 16.09 -22.70
N THR A 632 26.26 16.44 -22.07
CA THR A 632 26.24 16.51 -20.59
C THR A 632 26.22 15.11 -19.97
N LYS A 633 26.82 14.95 -18.80
CA LYS A 633 26.83 13.68 -18.06
C LYS A 633 25.46 13.44 -17.42
N VAL A 634 24.87 12.29 -17.69
CA VAL A 634 23.61 11.82 -17.09
C VAL A 634 23.89 10.55 -16.32
N PRO A 635 23.62 10.49 -15.01
CA PRO A 635 23.68 9.24 -14.25
C PRO A 635 22.66 8.22 -14.80
N VAL A 636 23.11 7.00 -15.04
CA VAL A 636 22.29 5.88 -15.49
C VAL A 636 22.36 4.77 -14.47
N TYR A 637 21.20 4.31 -13.99
CA TYR A 637 21.12 3.16 -13.09
C TYR A 637 20.45 2.00 -13.81
N VAL A 638 20.84 0.79 -13.40
CA VAL A 638 20.22 -0.45 -13.87
C VAL A 638 19.81 -1.28 -12.66
N TYR A 639 18.53 -1.59 -12.56
CA TYR A 639 17.98 -2.52 -11.59
C TYR A 639 17.83 -3.88 -12.24
N THR A 640 18.44 -4.91 -11.63
CA THR A 640 18.40 -6.25 -12.22
C THR A 640 18.38 -7.36 -11.18
N SER A 641 17.70 -8.47 -11.50
CA SER A 641 17.77 -9.73 -10.72
C SER A 641 19.10 -10.48 -10.93
N GLY A 642 19.93 -10.03 -11.89
CA GLY A 642 21.30 -10.53 -12.08
C GLY A 642 22.29 -9.97 -11.04
N ASP A 643 23.53 -10.49 -11.12
CA ASP A 643 24.66 -10.04 -10.32
C ASP A 643 25.41 -8.85 -10.95
N SER A 644 25.26 -8.66 -12.27
CA SER A 644 25.98 -7.64 -13.03
C SER A 644 25.23 -7.26 -14.32
N ALA A 645 25.58 -6.10 -14.88
CA ALA A 645 25.11 -5.69 -16.21
C ALA A 645 26.20 -4.91 -16.95
N GLU A 646 26.14 -4.96 -18.27
CA GLU A 646 26.93 -4.13 -19.18
C GLU A 646 26.03 -3.11 -19.87
N LEU A 647 26.43 -1.84 -19.83
CA LEU A 647 25.72 -0.71 -20.43
C LEU A 647 26.33 -0.35 -21.77
N PHE A 648 25.47 -0.06 -22.76
CA PHE A 648 25.87 0.37 -24.10
C PHE A 648 25.15 1.66 -24.49
N LEU A 649 25.89 2.59 -25.08
CA LEU A 649 25.35 3.79 -25.72
C LEU A 649 25.67 3.74 -27.22
N ASN A 650 24.64 3.76 -28.06
CA ASN A 650 24.76 3.69 -29.52
C ASN A 650 25.68 2.54 -30.00
N GLY A 651 25.57 1.38 -29.36
CA GLY A 651 26.35 0.18 -29.63
C GLY A 651 27.74 0.14 -28.99
N LYS A 652 28.25 1.24 -28.43
CA LYS A 652 29.53 1.30 -27.74
C LYS A 652 29.38 0.88 -26.28
N SER A 653 30.18 -0.08 -25.80
CA SER A 653 30.20 -0.47 -24.39
C SER A 653 30.70 0.66 -23.50
N LEU A 654 30.00 0.93 -22.42
CA LEU A 654 30.39 1.83 -21.31
C LEU A 654 30.93 1.03 -20.11
N GLY A 655 31.19 -0.25 -20.31
CA GLY A 655 31.71 -1.16 -19.30
C GLY A 655 30.64 -1.93 -18.56
N ARG A 656 31.09 -2.99 -17.89
CA ARG A 656 30.29 -3.87 -17.03
C ARG A 656 30.49 -3.46 -15.57
N ARG A 657 29.41 -3.48 -14.79
CA ARG A 657 29.41 -3.30 -13.34
C ARG A 657 28.77 -4.47 -12.64
N ALA A 658 29.27 -4.79 -11.43
CA ALA A 658 28.73 -5.83 -10.59
C ALA A 658 28.10 -5.25 -9.32
N LYS A 659 27.09 -5.93 -8.77
CA LYS A 659 26.53 -5.59 -7.46
C LYS A 659 27.61 -5.73 -6.38
N GLY A 660 27.65 -4.77 -5.45
CA GLY A 660 28.70 -4.69 -4.42
C GLY A 660 29.97 -3.95 -4.86
N GLU A 661 30.10 -3.62 -6.14
CA GLU A 661 31.19 -2.78 -6.64
C GLU A 661 30.92 -1.32 -6.27
N SER A 662 31.79 -0.73 -5.42
CA SER A 662 31.59 0.63 -4.91
C SER A 662 31.62 1.67 -6.03
N ALA A 663 30.59 2.50 -6.09
CA ALA A 663 30.52 3.68 -6.93
C ALA A 663 30.74 4.99 -6.13
N GLN A 664 31.12 4.90 -4.85
CA GLN A 664 31.43 6.07 -4.02
C GLN A 664 32.58 6.89 -4.61
N ALA A 665 32.60 8.19 -4.31
CA ALA A 665 33.66 9.07 -4.71
C ALA A 665 34.99 8.65 -4.08
N VAL A 666 36.09 8.79 -4.83
CA VAL A 666 37.40 8.56 -4.31
C VAL A 666 37.85 9.80 -3.54
N ASN A 667 38.25 9.64 -2.27
CA ASN A 667 38.86 10.71 -1.51
C ASN A 667 40.36 10.80 -1.88
N LEU A 668 40.69 11.84 -2.63
CA LEU A 668 42.07 12.10 -3.08
C LEU A 668 43.01 12.50 -1.93
N ALA A 669 42.48 12.84 -0.76
CA ALA A 669 43.27 13.28 0.39
C ALA A 669 43.72 12.11 1.29
N VAL A 670 43.16 10.90 1.13
CA VAL A 670 43.50 9.75 1.99
C VAL A 670 44.99 9.42 1.90
N GLY A 671 45.64 9.35 3.08
CA GLY A 671 47.08 9.06 3.21
C GLY A 671 48.00 10.20 2.79
N CYS A 672 47.45 11.37 2.41
CA CYS A 672 48.27 12.53 2.06
C CYS A 672 48.87 13.22 3.29
N SER A 673 49.95 13.97 3.06
CA SER A 673 50.64 14.71 4.14
C SER A 673 49.76 15.85 4.65
N ALA A 674 49.56 15.91 5.96
CA ALA A 674 48.77 16.95 6.60
C ALA A 674 49.58 17.77 7.61
N ARG A 675 49.17 19.04 7.83
CA ARG A 675 49.74 19.96 8.82
C ARG A 675 48.60 20.75 9.48
N ALA A 676 48.84 21.20 10.73
CA ALA A 676 47.87 22.05 11.43
C ALA A 676 48.64 23.12 12.25
N SER A 677 47.95 24.22 12.58
CA SER A 677 48.49 25.27 13.45
C SER A 677 48.72 24.80 14.90
N SER A 678 47.86 23.86 15.35
CA SER A 678 47.99 23.20 16.65
C SER A 678 47.35 21.81 16.60
N ALA A 679 47.70 20.94 17.54
CA ALA A 679 47.05 19.64 17.72
C ALA A 679 46.97 19.28 19.20
N GLU A 680 45.88 18.62 19.59
CA GLU A 680 45.73 18.09 20.94
C GLU A 680 46.74 16.96 21.16
N VAL A 681 47.51 17.09 22.24
CA VAL A 681 48.42 16.01 22.68
C VAL A 681 47.82 15.39 23.94
N TYR A 682 47.20 14.22 23.81
CA TYR A 682 46.63 13.50 24.93
C TYR A 682 47.17 12.06 24.99
N PRO A 683 47.78 11.62 26.11
CA PRO A 683 48.28 10.27 26.24
C PRO A 683 47.18 9.24 26.02
N GLY A 684 47.36 8.36 25.04
CA GLY A 684 46.40 7.27 24.73
C GLY A 684 45.24 7.63 23.81
N LYS A 685 45.19 8.86 23.23
CA LYS A 685 44.24 9.24 22.17
C LYS A 685 44.93 9.60 20.87
N ASN A 686 44.40 9.09 19.76
CA ASN A 686 44.95 9.29 18.41
C ASN A 686 44.31 10.53 17.75
N ASN A 687 44.57 11.74 18.27
CA ASN A 687 44.09 13.01 17.70
C ASN A 687 45.15 13.66 16.80
N TYR A 688 45.87 12.84 16.04
CA TYR A 688 46.97 13.30 15.17
C TYR A 688 46.49 14.11 14.00
N VAL A 689 47.36 14.98 13.50
CA VAL A 689 47.06 15.82 12.34
C VAL A 689 46.67 14.99 11.12
N SER A 690 47.29 13.81 10.95
CA SER A 690 46.97 12.87 9.86
C SER A 690 45.67 12.10 10.03
N ALA A 691 45.05 12.10 11.20
CA ALA A 691 43.80 11.37 11.44
C ALA A 691 42.57 11.96 10.67
N ALA A 692 42.70 13.17 10.16
CA ALA A 692 41.67 13.76 9.31
C ALA A 692 41.80 13.36 7.82
N VAL A 693 42.73 12.46 7.46
CA VAL A 693 42.92 11.92 6.10
C VAL A 693 43.39 10.46 6.14
N ASP A 694 43.01 9.71 7.16
CA ASP A 694 43.37 8.29 7.28
C ASP A 694 42.26 7.35 6.72
N GLY A 695 41.12 7.89 6.37
CA GLY A 695 40.00 7.15 5.82
C GLY A 695 39.14 6.46 6.90
N ASP A 696 39.29 6.86 8.18
CA ASP A 696 38.56 6.30 9.32
C ASP A 696 37.79 7.40 10.06
N ASP A 697 36.48 7.42 9.91
CA ASP A 697 35.58 8.39 10.55
C ASP A 697 35.52 8.28 12.09
N ASP A 698 36.10 7.24 12.68
CA ASP A 698 36.19 7.06 14.13
C ASP A 698 37.40 7.76 14.74
N THR A 699 38.38 8.14 13.92
CA THR A 699 39.52 8.94 14.31
C THR A 699 39.27 10.42 14.06
N ARG A 700 40.16 11.31 14.52
CA ARG A 700 40.05 12.75 14.24
C ARG A 700 41.34 13.51 14.50
N TRP A 701 41.53 14.62 13.81
CA TRP A 701 42.34 15.71 14.31
C TRP A 701 41.53 16.61 15.25
N CYS A 702 42.13 17.12 16.31
CA CYS A 702 41.61 18.12 17.21
C CYS A 702 42.67 19.18 17.51
N ALA A 703 42.28 20.45 17.55
CA ALA A 703 43.16 21.54 17.97
C ALA A 703 43.55 21.43 19.46
N ALA A 704 44.64 22.08 19.86
CA ALA A 704 45.13 22.02 21.24
C ALA A 704 44.19 22.66 22.26
N ASP A 705 43.35 23.61 21.82
CA ASP A 705 42.38 24.34 22.63
C ASP A 705 41.23 24.89 21.80
N GLY A 706 40.35 25.67 22.43
CA GLY A 706 39.16 26.28 21.79
C GLY A 706 39.43 27.59 21.07
N SER A 707 40.65 27.89 20.67
CA SER A 707 41.00 29.11 19.95
C SER A 707 40.41 29.15 18.54
N VAL A 708 39.97 30.32 18.07
CA VAL A 708 39.57 30.60 16.70
C VAL A 708 40.77 31.03 15.87
N GLY A 709 40.67 30.88 14.54
CA GLY A 709 41.76 31.16 13.62
C GLY A 709 42.73 29.97 13.47
N VAL A 710 42.53 28.87 14.21
CA VAL A 710 43.28 27.63 13.99
C VAL A 710 42.97 27.07 12.63
N TRP A 711 43.99 26.47 11.99
CA TRP A 711 43.87 25.91 10.68
C TRP A 711 44.44 24.48 10.63
N TRP A 712 43.90 23.69 9.69
CA TRP A 712 44.37 22.39 9.26
C TRP A 712 44.50 22.38 7.73
N GLN A 713 45.52 21.73 7.17
CA GLN A 713 45.74 21.65 5.73
C GLN A 713 46.32 20.29 5.30
N VAL A 714 46.03 19.94 4.03
CA VAL A 714 46.55 18.76 3.34
C VAL A 714 47.34 19.17 2.09
N ASP A 715 48.40 18.40 1.77
CA ASP A 715 49.15 18.45 0.51
C ASP A 715 48.85 17.19 -0.30
N LEU A 716 48.14 17.32 -1.40
CA LEU A 716 47.80 16.22 -2.30
C LEU A 716 49.00 15.68 -3.11
N GLY A 717 50.20 16.24 -2.86
CA GLY A 717 51.47 15.86 -3.52
C GLY A 717 51.64 16.44 -4.92
N ARG A 718 50.57 16.70 -5.61
CA ARG A 718 50.51 17.33 -6.96
C ARG A 718 49.19 18.05 -7.15
N PRO A 719 49.12 19.03 -8.06
CA PRO A 719 47.84 19.62 -8.45
C PRO A 719 46.87 18.56 -9.00
N ALA A 720 45.70 18.41 -8.38
CA ALA A 720 44.67 17.48 -8.74
C ALA A 720 43.37 18.22 -9.11
N ASP A 721 42.67 17.73 -10.10
CA ASP A 721 41.29 18.14 -10.41
C ASP A 721 40.35 17.37 -9.48
N PHE A 722 39.37 18.08 -8.87
CA PHE A 722 38.38 17.49 -7.98
C PHE A 722 37.02 18.18 -8.12
N GLY A 723 35.93 17.49 -7.72
CA GLY A 723 34.58 17.97 -7.88
C GLY A 723 33.97 18.57 -6.62
N ALA A 724 34.48 18.19 -5.44
CA ALA A 724 33.92 18.64 -4.16
C ALA A 724 34.96 18.56 -3.02
N ILE A 725 34.68 19.35 -1.97
CA ILE A 725 35.36 19.23 -0.67
C ILE A 725 34.29 19.03 0.40
N ARG A 726 34.51 18.02 1.29
CA ARG A 726 33.66 17.78 2.47
C ARG A 726 34.54 17.85 3.73
N VAL A 727 34.00 18.47 4.79
CA VAL A 727 34.67 18.62 6.08
C VAL A 727 33.82 17.95 7.15
N ILE A 728 34.13 16.71 7.47
CA ILE A 728 33.42 15.95 8.49
C ILE A 728 33.96 16.34 9.86
N THR A 729 33.16 17.06 10.65
CA THR A 729 33.54 17.54 11.98
C THR A 729 33.13 16.55 13.08
N GLU A 730 33.80 16.60 14.24
CA GLU A 730 33.50 15.70 15.38
C GLU A 730 32.07 15.84 15.87
N ARG A 731 31.55 17.06 15.94
CA ARG A 731 30.20 17.39 16.35
C ARG A 731 29.42 17.88 15.14
N SER A 732 28.11 18.12 15.31
CA SER A 732 27.25 18.63 14.26
C SER A 732 27.86 19.86 13.58
N ALA A 733 27.84 19.87 12.26
CA ALA A 733 28.46 20.89 11.41
C ALA A 733 27.99 22.32 11.74
N ASP A 734 26.75 22.50 12.21
CA ASP A 734 26.17 23.78 12.64
C ASP A 734 26.92 24.44 13.81
N GLY A 735 27.70 23.68 14.55
CA GLY A 735 28.55 24.18 15.67
C GLY A 735 29.86 24.82 15.24
N TYR A 736 30.18 24.86 13.94
CA TYR A 736 31.44 25.33 13.40
C TYR A 736 31.22 26.34 12.28
N ALA A 737 31.98 27.48 12.34
CA ALA A 737 32.17 28.34 11.16
C ALA A 737 33.60 28.19 10.67
N TYR A 738 33.81 28.04 9.37
CA TYR A 738 35.13 27.88 8.79
C TYR A 738 35.18 28.33 7.33
N ARG A 739 36.44 28.61 6.85
CA ARG A 739 36.74 28.88 5.47
C ARG A 739 37.62 27.76 4.91
N VAL A 740 37.34 27.32 3.72
CA VAL A 740 38.17 26.41 2.94
C VAL A 740 38.94 27.23 1.89
N ASP A 741 40.25 27.14 1.89
CA ASP A 741 41.15 27.80 0.96
C ASP A 741 41.96 26.79 0.15
N LEU A 742 42.26 27.13 -1.12
CA LEU A 742 43.06 26.35 -2.04
C LEU A 742 44.37 27.05 -2.42
N SER A 743 45.40 26.27 -2.66
CA SER A 743 46.70 26.78 -3.14
C SER A 743 47.38 25.77 -4.04
N ASP A 744 48.18 26.27 -4.99
CA ASP A 744 48.98 25.42 -5.88
C ASP A 744 50.46 25.32 -5.42
N ASP A 745 50.92 26.28 -4.62
CA ASP A 745 52.30 26.41 -4.11
C ASP A 745 52.40 26.36 -2.57
N GLY A 746 51.29 26.37 -1.85
CA GLY A 746 51.24 26.44 -0.39
C GLY A 746 51.53 27.82 0.21
N LEU A 747 51.75 28.84 -0.59
CA LEU A 747 52.02 30.21 -0.20
C LEU A 747 50.89 31.18 -0.53
N ALA A 748 50.42 31.15 -1.76
CA ALA A 748 49.28 31.98 -2.21
C ALA A 748 47.99 31.18 -2.10
N TRP A 749 47.02 31.73 -1.35
CA TRP A 749 45.75 31.08 -1.06
C TRP A 749 44.58 31.82 -1.68
N ARG A 750 43.58 31.06 -2.21
CA ARG A 750 42.33 31.57 -2.71
C ARG A 750 41.17 30.89 -1.99
N THR A 751 40.17 31.62 -1.62
CA THR A 751 38.99 31.07 -0.95
C THR A 751 38.19 30.22 -1.91
N PHE A 752 37.92 28.99 -1.52
CA PHE A 752 37.06 28.04 -2.24
C PHE A 752 35.63 28.11 -1.73
N ALA A 753 35.47 28.07 -0.42
CA ALA A 753 34.15 28.09 0.23
C ALA A 753 34.22 28.71 1.64
N GLU A 754 33.14 29.29 2.09
CA GLU A 754 32.95 29.75 3.46
C GLU A 754 31.67 29.13 4.04
N LYS A 755 31.75 28.69 5.29
CA LYS A 755 30.67 28.08 6.05
C LYS A 755 30.37 28.97 7.27
N PRO A 756 29.19 29.62 7.34
CA PRO A 756 28.80 30.39 8.50
C PRO A 756 28.41 29.49 9.68
N MET A 757 28.38 30.05 10.87
CA MET A 757 27.83 29.44 12.08
C MET A 757 26.32 29.14 11.88
N GLY A 758 25.87 27.98 12.36
CA GLY A 758 24.46 27.59 12.25
C GLY A 758 24.07 26.92 10.90
N ASP A 759 24.95 26.91 9.90
CA ASP A 759 24.77 26.14 8.69
C ASP A 759 25.17 24.68 8.94
N ALA A 760 24.32 23.74 8.57
CA ALA A 760 24.57 22.31 8.67
C ALA A 760 25.31 21.73 7.45
N ASN A 761 25.55 22.54 6.39
CA ASN A 761 26.22 22.08 5.18
C ASN A 761 27.72 21.84 5.41
N ASP A 762 28.17 20.61 5.27
CA ASP A 762 29.56 20.20 5.40
C ASP A 762 30.27 19.90 4.05
N CYS A 763 29.51 19.98 2.94
CA CYS A 763 29.97 19.57 1.61
C CYS A 763 29.80 20.68 0.56
N PHE A 764 30.88 21.08 -0.07
CA PHE A 764 30.97 22.14 -1.07
C PHE A 764 31.20 21.53 -2.44
N VAL A 765 30.14 21.37 -3.21
CA VAL A 765 30.20 20.83 -4.57
C VAL A 765 30.53 21.94 -5.55
N LYS A 766 31.80 22.01 -5.94
CA LYS A 766 32.32 22.99 -6.87
C LYS A 766 33.60 22.44 -7.51
N PRO A 767 33.63 22.18 -8.83
CA PRO A 767 34.87 21.76 -9.49
C PRO A 767 36.01 22.75 -9.30
N ALA A 768 37.15 22.23 -8.97
CA ALA A 768 38.39 23.05 -8.79
C ALA A 768 39.64 22.20 -9.06
N ARG A 769 40.78 22.88 -9.12
CA ARG A 769 42.12 22.28 -9.20
C ARG A 769 43.03 22.92 -8.19
N ALA A 770 43.71 22.13 -7.37
CA ALA A 770 44.72 22.60 -6.41
C ALA A 770 45.63 21.45 -5.96
N ARG A 771 46.79 21.80 -5.38
CA ARG A 771 47.65 20.88 -4.66
C ARG A 771 47.40 20.90 -3.17
N PHE A 772 47.11 22.08 -2.60
CA PHE A 772 46.88 22.24 -1.16
C PHE A 772 45.47 22.69 -0.88
N CYS A 773 44.87 22.08 0.16
CA CYS A 773 43.58 22.51 0.71
C CYS A 773 43.75 22.82 2.19
N ARG A 774 43.16 23.95 2.67
CA ARG A 774 43.24 24.38 4.06
C ARG A 774 41.83 24.72 4.58
N VAL A 775 41.54 24.27 5.80
CA VAL A 775 40.39 24.68 6.57
C VAL A 775 40.85 25.61 7.67
N THR A 776 40.28 26.80 7.76
CA THR A 776 40.51 27.77 8.86
C THR A 776 39.23 27.98 9.62
N PHE A 777 39.22 27.68 10.91
CA PHE A 777 38.03 27.81 11.76
C PHE A 777 37.86 29.27 12.18
N THR A 778 36.80 29.95 11.77
CA THR A 778 36.54 31.36 11.99
C THR A 778 35.63 31.64 13.20
N ALA A 779 34.79 30.66 13.61
CA ALA A 779 34.06 30.67 14.87
C ALA A 779 33.74 29.25 15.34
N LEU A 780 33.56 29.07 16.65
CA LEU A 780 33.23 27.81 17.31
C LEU A 780 32.11 28.01 18.29
N LYS A 781 31.18 27.05 18.40
CA LYS A 781 30.16 27.03 19.45
C LYS A 781 30.83 26.93 20.83
N PRO A 782 30.37 27.63 21.89
CA PRO A 782 30.91 27.55 23.21
C PRO A 782 31.10 26.09 23.69
N GLY A 783 32.30 25.80 24.22
CA GLY A 783 32.66 24.44 24.67
C GLY A 783 33.02 23.47 23.53
N THR A 784 33.22 23.96 22.32
CA THR A 784 33.67 23.19 21.16
C THR A 784 35.10 23.59 20.77
N TRP A 785 35.94 22.62 20.39
CA TRP A 785 37.28 22.85 19.82
C TRP A 785 37.25 22.55 18.34
N ALA A 786 38.10 23.18 17.54
CA ALA A 786 38.22 22.87 16.11
C ALA A 786 38.67 21.42 15.96
N SER A 787 37.89 20.61 15.25
CA SER A 787 38.19 19.19 15.01
C SER A 787 37.65 18.71 13.67
N ILE A 788 38.36 17.81 13.01
CA ILE A 788 38.01 17.21 11.74
C ILE A 788 38.15 15.69 11.91
N ARG A 789 37.07 14.94 11.73
CA ARG A 789 37.14 13.46 11.64
C ARG A 789 37.72 13.05 10.32
N GLU A 790 37.21 13.56 9.21
CA GLU A 790 37.72 13.26 7.89
C GLU A 790 37.59 14.49 6.97
N PHE A 791 38.63 14.75 6.18
CA PHE A 791 38.66 15.76 5.14
C PHE A 791 38.68 15.09 3.77
N VAL A 792 37.58 15.28 3.03
CA VAL A 792 37.39 14.63 1.75
C VAL A 792 37.62 15.61 0.60
N VAL A 793 38.56 15.27 -0.29
CA VAL A 793 38.76 15.91 -1.59
C VAL A 793 38.26 14.92 -2.65
N ALA A 794 37.07 15.10 -3.14
CA ALA A 794 36.38 14.10 -3.96
C ALA A 794 36.68 14.24 -5.45
N ASP A 795 36.94 13.14 -6.12
CA ASP A 795 37.19 13.06 -7.56
C ASP A 795 35.99 13.44 -8.43
N CYS A 796 34.82 13.67 -7.84
CA CYS A 796 33.58 13.99 -8.57
C CYS A 796 32.74 15.07 -7.87
N ALA A 797 31.77 15.63 -8.60
CA ALA A 797 30.85 16.65 -8.13
C ALA A 797 29.45 16.10 -7.78
N ASP A 798 29.30 14.79 -7.65
CA ASP A 798 28.02 14.14 -7.38
C ASP A 798 27.86 13.84 -5.89
N ARG A 799 26.95 14.53 -5.22
CA ARG A 799 26.72 14.39 -3.77
C ARG A 799 26.25 12.97 -3.38
N SER A 800 25.53 12.26 -4.23
CA SER A 800 25.09 10.89 -3.93
C SER A 800 26.24 9.89 -3.85
N ARG A 801 27.40 10.25 -4.44
CA ARG A 801 28.67 9.50 -4.33
C ARG A 801 29.52 9.92 -3.13
N LEU A 802 29.22 11.09 -2.56
CA LEU A 802 29.95 11.67 -1.43
C LEU A 802 29.34 11.31 -0.09
N ASP A 803 28.05 10.94 -0.06
CA ASP A 803 27.37 10.60 1.18
C ASP A 803 27.43 9.09 1.42
N PRO A 804 28.08 8.62 2.52
CA PRO A 804 28.15 7.21 2.89
C PRO A 804 26.77 6.54 3.02
N TYR A 805 25.72 7.32 3.31
CA TYR A 805 24.35 6.82 3.36
C TYR A 805 23.95 6.06 2.08
N TYR A 806 24.43 6.49 0.90
CA TYR A 806 24.11 5.87 -0.38
C TYR A 806 25.08 4.74 -0.79
N ALA A 807 26.06 4.39 0.03
CA ALA A 807 26.93 3.26 -0.24
C ALA A 807 26.16 1.92 -0.27
N VAL A 808 25.09 1.80 0.50
CA VAL A 808 24.19 0.64 0.50
C VAL A 808 23.57 0.38 -0.87
N CYS A 809 23.35 1.42 -1.69
CA CYS A 809 22.77 1.29 -3.04
C CYS A 809 23.62 0.37 -3.93
N ASP A 810 24.93 0.35 -3.78
CA ASP A 810 25.81 -0.47 -4.61
C ASP A 810 25.64 -1.98 -4.39
N ARG A 811 25.00 -2.40 -3.30
CA ARG A 811 24.62 -3.81 -3.07
C ARG A 811 23.46 -4.28 -3.95
N TYR A 812 22.58 -3.34 -4.37
CA TYR A 812 21.30 -3.67 -5.02
C TYR A 812 21.12 -3.04 -6.38
N ARG A 813 21.83 -1.92 -6.67
CA ARG A 813 21.78 -1.12 -7.90
C ARG A 813 23.10 -1.11 -8.61
N LEU A 814 23.07 -1.02 -9.96
CA LEU A 814 24.25 -0.82 -10.79
C LEU A 814 24.20 0.62 -11.30
N ARG A 815 25.26 1.43 -11.03
CA ARG A 815 25.23 2.87 -11.22
C ARG A 815 26.39 3.33 -12.10
N TRP A 816 26.09 4.03 -13.22
CA TRP A 816 27.05 4.74 -14.09
C TRP A 816 26.80 6.23 -13.97
N PHE A 817 27.77 7.02 -13.56
CA PHE A 817 27.61 8.47 -13.30
C PHE A 817 28.08 9.37 -14.43
N ASP A 818 28.90 8.86 -15.34
CA ASP A 818 29.59 9.64 -16.35
C ASP A 818 29.13 9.30 -17.79
N VAL A 819 27.86 8.96 -17.97
CA VAL A 819 27.29 8.62 -19.27
C VAL A 819 27.01 9.91 -20.05
N PRO A 820 27.76 10.23 -21.15
CA PRO A 820 27.46 11.42 -21.93
C PRO A 820 26.12 11.23 -22.62
N TYR A 821 25.23 12.22 -22.53
CA TYR A 821 23.99 12.17 -23.27
C TYR A 821 24.27 12.35 -24.77
N GLU A 822 23.96 11.34 -25.54
CA GLU A 822 23.90 11.31 -26.98
C GLU A 822 22.54 10.75 -27.39
N PRO A 823 21.76 11.44 -28.24
CA PRO A 823 20.51 10.88 -28.76
C PRO A 823 20.74 9.52 -29.45
N GLY A 824 19.82 8.57 -29.24
CA GLY A 824 19.96 7.25 -29.82
C GLY A 824 19.52 6.13 -28.90
N GLU A 825 20.32 5.05 -28.83
CA GLU A 825 19.99 3.84 -28.09
C GLU A 825 20.86 3.70 -26.83
N LEU A 826 20.19 3.59 -25.68
CA LEU A 826 20.78 3.14 -24.41
C LEU A 826 20.33 1.72 -24.16
N LYS A 827 21.27 0.77 -23.95
CA LYS A 827 20.98 -0.66 -23.77
C LYS A 827 21.73 -1.22 -22.59
N ALA A 828 21.03 -1.96 -21.72
CA ALA A 828 21.63 -2.77 -20.67
C ALA A 828 21.45 -4.25 -20.95
N VAL A 829 22.52 -5.02 -20.80
CA VAL A 829 22.54 -6.48 -20.86
C VAL A 829 22.92 -7.01 -19.50
N ALA A 830 22.01 -7.74 -18.84
CA ALA A 830 22.19 -8.27 -17.50
C ALA A 830 22.66 -9.72 -17.50
N TYR A 831 23.42 -10.08 -16.46
CA TYR A 831 24.05 -11.39 -16.34
C TYR A 831 23.84 -11.92 -14.91
N ARG A 832 23.82 -13.27 -14.78
CA ARG A 832 23.91 -14.01 -13.53
C ARG A 832 24.91 -15.15 -13.73
N ASP A 833 25.92 -15.26 -12.85
CA ASP A 833 26.99 -16.26 -12.95
C ASP A 833 27.63 -16.28 -14.38
N GLY A 834 27.86 -15.10 -14.94
CA GLY A 834 28.40 -14.93 -16.29
C GLY A 834 27.45 -15.21 -17.44
N ARG A 835 26.24 -15.73 -17.21
CA ARG A 835 25.23 -16.01 -18.23
C ARG A 835 24.29 -14.83 -18.40
N LYS A 836 23.99 -14.46 -19.65
CA LYS A 836 23.02 -13.43 -19.97
C LYS A 836 21.61 -13.89 -19.52
N ILE A 837 20.92 -13.02 -18.74
CA ILE A 837 19.54 -13.26 -18.27
C ILE A 837 18.51 -12.35 -18.94
N GLY A 838 18.91 -11.19 -19.44
CA GLY A 838 17.97 -10.28 -20.09
C GLY A 838 18.65 -9.08 -20.73
N THR A 839 17.84 -8.32 -21.45
CA THR A 839 18.24 -7.06 -22.09
C THR A 839 17.10 -6.08 -22.05
N GLN A 840 17.37 -4.82 -21.71
CA GLN A 840 16.45 -3.72 -21.93
C GLN A 840 17.09 -2.70 -22.87
N VAL A 841 16.25 -2.11 -23.73
CA VAL A 841 16.64 -1.07 -24.68
C VAL A 841 15.74 0.13 -24.46
N MET A 842 16.34 1.29 -24.35
CA MET A 842 15.69 2.59 -24.28
C MET A 842 16.15 3.44 -25.44
N ARG A 843 15.25 4.19 -26.08
CA ARG A 843 15.56 5.02 -27.24
C ARG A 843 15.11 6.44 -27.03
N THR A 844 15.88 7.39 -27.55
CA THR A 844 15.44 8.78 -27.66
C THR A 844 14.29 8.87 -28.66
N ALA A 845 13.15 9.38 -28.22
CA ALA A 845 12.00 9.60 -29.08
C ALA A 845 12.20 10.82 -29.97
N GLY A 846 11.75 10.71 -31.22
CA GLY A 846 11.59 11.83 -32.10
C GLY A 846 10.36 12.67 -31.81
N LYS A 847 9.92 13.50 -32.79
CA LYS A 847 8.67 14.26 -32.67
C LYS A 847 7.47 13.30 -32.57
N PRO A 848 6.57 13.47 -31.62
CA PRO A 848 5.34 12.68 -31.53
C PRO A 848 4.48 12.81 -32.80
N VAL A 849 3.94 11.69 -33.27
CA VAL A 849 3.09 11.62 -34.48
C VAL A 849 1.76 10.93 -34.25
N ALA A 850 1.64 10.11 -33.22
CA ALA A 850 0.42 9.35 -32.93
C ALA A 850 0.21 9.11 -31.43
N VAL A 851 -1.06 8.98 -31.03
CA VAL A 851 -1.47 8.39 -29.75
C VAL A 851 -1.34 6.86 -29.87
N ARG A 852 -0.98 6.19 -28.79
CA ARG A 852 -1.00 4.74 -28.68
C ARG A 852 -1.83 4.31 -27.48
N LEU A 853 -2.76 3.37 -27.70
CA LEU A 853 -3.50 2.64 -26.68
C LEU A 853 -2.89 1.24 -26.50
N THR A 854 -2.66 0.83 -25.28
CA THR A 854 -2.15 -0.51 -24.96
C THR A 854 -3.01 -1.11 -23.84
N PRO A 855 -3.57 -2.33 -23.99
CA PRO A 855 -4.23 -3.00 -22.88
C PRO A 855 -3.28 -3.17 -21.70
N ASP A 856 -3.78 -2.91 -20.49
CA ASP A 856 -2.98 -3.10 -19.29
C ASP A 856 -2.69 -4.61 -19.08
N PRO A 857 -1.43 -5.01 -18.85
CA PRO A 857 -1.07 -6.43 -18.75
C PRO A 857 -1.68 -7.14 -17.54
N TYR A 858 -2.11 -6.38 -16.54
CA TYR A 858 -2.70 -6.90 -15.30
C TYR A 858 -4.23 -7.00 -15.34
N ASN A 859 -4.86 -6.67 -16.47
CA ASN A 859 -6.28 -6.91 -16.68
C ASN A 859 -6.59 -8.42 -16.60
N GLY A 860 -7.61 -8.79 -15.83
CA GLY A 860 -8.18 -10.14 -15.88
C GLY A 860 -8.92 -10.38 -17.21
N LYS A 861 -9.40 -11.61 -17.41
CA LYS A 861 -10.35 -11.88 -18.50
C LYS A 861 -11.60 -11.02 -18.28
N PRO A 862 -12.04 -10.25 -19.29
CA PRO A 862 -13.18 -9.35 -19.12
C PRO A 862 -14.49 -10.12 -18.95
N ALA A 863 -15.22 -9.83 -17.87
CA ALA A 863 -16.61 -10.26 -17.67
C ALA A 863 -17.53 -9.03 -17.74
N ILE A 864 -18.83 -9.25 -17.88
CA ILE A 864 -19.82 -8.18 -17.78
C ILE A 864 -19.77 -7.63 -16.35
N GLY A 865 -19.66 -6.32 -16.21
CA GLY A 865 -19.47 -5.62 -14.94
C GLY A 865 -18.02 -5.24 -14.64
N ASP A 866 -17.02 -5.99 -15.16
CA ASP A 866 -15.62 -5.75 -14.91
C ASP A 866 -15.10 -4.46 -15.57
N VAL A 867 -14.11 -3.85 -14.91
CA VAL A 867 -13.35 -2.70 -15.41
C VAL A 867 -12.05 -3.18 -16.05
N GLN A 868 -11.80 -2.72 -17.27
CA GLN A 868 -10.56 -2.95 -18.00
C GLN A 868 -9.77 -1.65 -18.16
N PHE A 869 -8.48 -1.69 -17.91
CA PHE A 869 -7.59 -0.55 -18.01
C PHE A 869 -6.78 -0.56 -19.30
N PHE A 870 -6.53 0.61 -19.85
CA PHE A 870 -5.67 0.79 -21.03
C PHE A 870 -4.69 1.91 -20.75
N GLN A 871 -3.41 1.64 -21.00
CA GLN A 871 -2.37 2.65 -20.91
C GLN A 871 -2.39 3.49 -22.17
N VAL A 872 -2.13 4.77 -22.02
CA VAL A 872 -2.16 5.79 -23.07
C VAL A 872 -0.83 6.50 -23.09
N ASP A 873 -0.20 6.55 -24.25
CA ASP A 873 1.00 7.35 -24.47
C ASP A 873 1.04 7.93 -25.88
N VAL A 874 2.00 8.79 -26.18
CA VAL A 874 2.26 9.29 -27.53
C VAL A 874 3.62 8.80 -28.02
N VAL A 875 3.69 8.51 -29.32
CA VAL A 875 4.86 7.88 -29.93
C VAL A 875 5.31 8.66 -31.19
N ASP A 876 6.60 8.54 -31.49
CA ASP A 876 7.19 9.01 -32.72
C ASP A 876 6.92 8.06 -33.92
N VAL A 877 7.48 8.37 -35.10
CA VAL A 877 7.33 7.57 -36.30
C VAL A 877 7.87 6.13 -36.15
N ASN A 878 8.78 5.89 -35.21
CA ASN A 878 9.34 4.57 -34.93
C ASN A 878 8.59 3.82 -33.81
N GLY A 879 7.52 4.38 -33.30
CA GLY A 879 6.78 3.83 -32.17
C GLY A 879 7.45 4.04 -30.80
N THR A 880 8.48 4.89 -30.73
CA THR A 880 9.17 5.22 -29.48
C THR A 880 8.33 6.22 -28.67
N ARG A 881 8.06 5.91 -27.40
CA ARG A 881 7.29 6.77 -26.51
C ARG A 881 8.06 8.04 -26.18
N ASP A 882 7.39 9.18 -26.24
CA ASP A 882 7.90 10.44 -25.68
C ASP A 882 7.63 10.46 -24.17
N PRO A 883 8.67 10.37 -23.30
CA PRO A 883 8.50 10.32 -21.85
C PRO A 883 8.18 11.69 -21.24
N LEU A 884 8.21 12.76 -22.00
CA LEU A 884 7.98 14.14 -21.52
C LEU A 884 6.68 14.73 -22.07
N ALA A 885 5.89 13.95 -22.81
CA ALA A 885 4.66 14.43 -23.41
C ALA A 885 3.60 14.78 -22.35
N THR A 886 2.90 15.92 -22.60
CA THR A 886 1.84 16.45 -21.77
C THR A 886 0.53 16.68 -22.54
N ASN A 887 0.42 16.14 -23.75
CA ASN A 887 -0.76 16.29 -24.60
C ASN A 887 -2.03 15.89 -23.85
N ARG A 888 -3.11 16.65 -24.01
CA ARG A 888 -4.45 16.21 -23.58
C ARG A 888 -4.98 15.21 -24.59
N VAL A 889 -5.41 14.06 -24.09
CA VAL A 889 -5.98 12.96 -24.89
C VAL A 889 -7.46 12.86 -24.59
N SER A 890 -8.29 12.81 -25.64
CA SER A 890 -9.73 12.59 -25.56
C SER A 890 -10.08 11.16 -25.95
N PHE A 891 -11.12 10.63 -25.32
CA PHE A 891 -11.55 9.24 -25.49
C PHE A 891 -12.99 9.16 -26.00
N ARG A 892 -13.20 8.32 -26.98
CA ARG A 892 -14.52 7.98 -27.50
C ARG A 892 -14.75 6.49 -27.40
N LEU A 893 -15.89 6.12 -26.82
CA LEU A 893 -16.26 4.72 -26.63
C LEU A 893 -17.55 4.39 -27.37
N MET A 894 -17.57 3.24 -28.06
CA MET A 894 -18.75 2.68 -28.72
C MET A 894 -18.93 1.21 -28.33
N GLY A 895 -20.16 0.75 -28.32
CA GLY A 895 -20.50 -0.64 -27.98
C GLY A 895 -20.95 -0.82 -26.54
N SER A 896 -20.83 -2.04 -26.01
CA SER A 896 -21.35 -2.45 -24.69
C SER A 896 -20.40 -2.10 -23.54
N GLY A 897 -20.04 -0.83 -23.40
CA GLY A 897 -19.16 -0.32 -22.33
C GLY A 897 -19.45 1.13 -21.99
N VAL A 898 -18.94 1.56 -20.83
CA VAL A 898 -18.94 2.95 -20.38
C VAL A 898 -17.52 3.34 -19.92
N LEU A 899 -17.14 4.60 -20.10
CA LEU A 899 -15.93 5.14 -19.48
C LEU A 899 -16.15 5.17 -17.96
N ALA A 900 -15.40 4.37 -17.24
CA ALA A 900 -15.46 4.33 -15.79
C ALA A 900 -14.62 5.43 -15.17
N ALA A 901 -13.42 5.65 -15.72
CA ALA A 901 -12.53 6.73 -15.30
C ALA A 901 -11.46 7.01 -16.36
N VAL A 902 -10.86 8.19 -16.29
CA VAL A 902 -9.63 8.58 -16.98
C VAL A 902 -8.70 9.25 -15.99
N GLY A 903 -7.38 9.13 -16.16
CA GLY A 903 -6.47 9.76 -15.22
C GLY A 903 -5.00 9.60 -15.59
N ASN A 904 -4.17 10.25 -14.81
CA ASN A 904 -2.71 10.07 -14.81
C ASN A 904 -2.20 10.06 -13.36
N GLY A 905 -0.95 9.66 -13.16
CA GLY A 905 -0.31 9.60 -11.85
C GLY A 905 0.15 10.93 -11.28
N ASN A 906 -0.26 12.08 -11.85
CA ASN A 906 0.13 13.40 -11.35
C ASN A 906 -0.50 13.67 -9.97
N PRO A 907 0.30 13.73 -8.90
CA PRO A 907 -0.24 13.95 -7.56
C PRO A 907 -0.84 15.35 -7.37
N ARG A 908 -0.48 16.31 -8.25
CA ARG A 908 -0.94 17.70 -8.20
C ARG A 908 -2.01 18.07 -9.22
N GLY A 909 -2.43 17.12 -10.06
CA GLY A 909 -3.48 17.37 -11.04
C GLY A 909 -4.84 17.55 -10.39
N TYR A 910 -5.67 18.48 -10.88
CA TYR A 910 -7.04 18.70 -10.42
C TYR A 910 -8.10 18.30 -11.46
N ASP A 911 -7.68 17.73 -12.59
CA ASP A 911 -8.60 17.17 -13.57
C ASP A 911 -9.42 16.04 -12.92
N ALA A 912 -10.72 16.03 -13.18
CA ALA A 912 -11.61 15.00 -12.68
C ALA A 912 -11.25 13.62 -13.29
N PHE A 913 -11.44 12.57 -12.52
CA PHE A 913 -11.22 11.20 -12.99
C PHE A 913 -12.46 10.59 -13.64
N THR A 914 -13.63 10.96 -13.14
CA THR A 914 -14.92 10.43 -13.61
C THR A 914 -15.77 11.55 -14.22
N LYS A 915 -16.80 11.19 -14.96
CA LYS A 915 -17.70 12.13 -15.68
C LYS A 915 -16.95 13.05 -16.65
N THR A 916 -15.82 12.58 -17.18
CA THR A 916 -15.01 13.25 -18.21
C THR A 916 -14.53 12.21 -19.21
N ASP A 917 -14.27 12.68 -20.44
CA ASP A 917 -13.76 11.86 -21.55
C ASP A 917 -12.38 12.28 -22.01
N SER A 918 -11.69 13.16 -21.26
CA SER A 918 -10.34 13.58 -21.63
C SER A 918 -9.45 13.81 -20.42
N HIS A 919 -8.16 13.59 -20.57
CA HIS A 919 -7.16 13.83 -19.55
C HIS A 919 -5.78 14.17 -20.14
N PRO A 920 -4.96 15.05 -19.53
CA PRO A 920 -3.58 15.27 -19.98
C PRO A 920 -2.71 14.06 -19.66
N LEU A 921 -1.64 13.87 -20.43
CA LEU A 921 -0.54 12.99 -20.08
C LEU A 921 0.31 13.60 -18.95
N TYR A 922 0.89 12.74 -18.12
CA TYR A 922 1.89 13.09 -17.11
C TYR A 922 3.13 12.24 -17.31
N PHE A 923 4.27 12.89 -17.61
CA PHE A 923 5.48 12.22 -18.05
C PHE A 923 5.22 11.15 -19.12
N GLY A 924 4.44 11.55 -20.14
CA GLY A 924 4.12 10.74 -21.31
C GLY A 924 3.14 9.59 -21.07
N LYS A 925 2.41 9.58 -19.96
CA LYS A 925 1.46 8.51 -19.60
C LYS A 925 0.11 9.05 -19.11
N ALA A 926 -0.95 8.31 -19.48
CA ALA A 926 -2.27 8.36 -18.86
C ALA A 926 -2.89 6.97 -18.90
N VAL A 927 -4.05 6.84 -18.25
CA VAL A 927 -4.81 5.59 -18.18
C VAL A 927 -6.28 5.91 -18.46
N VAL A 928 -6.96 5.04 -19.20
CA VAL A 928 -8.41 5.03 -19.36
C VAL A 928 -8.96 3.69 -18.88
N ALA A 929 -10.01 3.75 -18.06
CA ALA A 929 -10.71 2.61 -17.51
C ALA A 929 -12.10 2.47 -18.14
N VAL A 930 -12.44 1.30 -18.65
CA VAL A 930 -13.70 1.00 -19.32
C VAL A 930 -14.43 -0.11 -18.59
N ARG A 931 -15.65 0.16 -18.12
CA ARG A 931 -16.54 -0.86 -17.54
C ARG A 931 -17.36 -1.52 -18.66
N ARG A 932 -17.32 -2.83 -18.71
CA ARG A 932 -18.15 -3.61 -19.63
C ARG A 932 -19.58 -3.68 -19.11
N THR A 933 -20.58 -3.32 -19.95
CA THR A 933 -21.99 -3.26 -19.55
C THR A 933 -22.84 -4.36 -20.20
N GLY A 934 -22.30 -5.07 -21.18
CA GLY A 934 -23.06 -6.12 -21.88
C GLY A 934 -22.19 -6.94 -22.84
N PRO A 935 -22.81 -7.90 -23.55
CA PRO A 935 -22.11 -8.68 -24.58
C PRO A 935 -21.84 -7.81 -25.82
N GLY A 936 -20.92 -8.25 -26.68
CA GLY A 936 -20.58 -7.62 -27.97
C GLY A 936 -19.25 -6.88 -27.97
N VAL A 937 -18.95 -6.25 -29.11
CA VAL A 937 -17.70 -5.53 -29.34
C VAL A 937 -17.73 -4.19 -28.58
N ILE A 938 -16.60 -3.87 -27.96
CA ILE A 938 -16.32 -2.54 -27.46
C ILE A 938 -15.21 -1.94 -28.33
N THR A 939 -15.41 -0.69 -28.78
CA THR A 939 -14.43 0.08 -29.53
C THR A 939 -14.04 1.32 -28.74
N LEU A 940 -12.78 1.43 -28.36
CA LEU A 940 -12.19 2.58 -27.68
C LEU A 940 -11.25 3.31 -28.65
N THR A 941 -11.48 4.61 -28.85
CA THR A 941 -10.62 5.50 -29.64
C THR A 941 -10.03 6.56 -28.73
N ALA A 942 -8.73 6.81 -28.86
CA ALA A 942 -7.99 7.88 -28.19
C ALA A 942 -7.41 8.85 -29.24
N GLU A 943 -7.60 10.15 -29.02
CA GLU A 943 -7.23 11.22 -29.95
C GLU A 943 -6.53 12.36 -29.20
N ALA A 944 -5.53 12.98 -29.84
CA ALA A 944 -4.90 14.21 -29.34
C ALA A 944 -4.67 15.17 -30.52
N GLU A 945 -4.74 16.46 -30.26
CA GLU A 945 -4.60 17.49 -31.29
C GLU A 945 -3.27 17.36 -32.04
N GLY A 946 -3.35 17.35 -33.35
CA GLY A 946 -2.19 17.24 -34.26
C GLY A 946 -1.51 15.88 -34.31
N LEU A 947 -2.08 14.85 -33.68
CA LEU A 947 -1.54 13.48 -33.69
C LEU A 947 -2.50 12.48 -34.34
N GLY A 948 -1.95 11.39 -34.90
CA GLY A 948 -2.75 10.26 -35.33
C GLY A 948 -3.50 9.59 -34.17
N ALA A 949 -4.77 9.22 -34.38
CA ALA A 949 -5.59 8.54 -33.41
C ALA A 949 -5.21 7.06 -33.26
N SER A 950 -5.52 6.47 -32.12
CA SER A 950 -5.42 5.03 -31.84
C SER A 950 -6.79 4.45 -31.52
N THR A 951 -7.11 3.31 -32.13
CA THR A 951 -8.38 2.60 -31.90
C THR A 951 -8.11 1.15 -31.54
N LEU A 952 -8.71 0.69 -30.45
CA LEU A 952 -8.72 -0.71 -30.03
C LEU A 952 -10.15 -1.26 -30.05
N GLN A 953 -10.26 -2.49 -30.53
CA GLN A 953 -11.49 -3.27 -30.45
C GLN A 953 -11.24 -4.57 -29.71
N TRP A 954 -12.14 -4.92 -28.80
CA TRP A 954 -12.08 -6.23 -28.13
C TRP A 954 -13.46 -6.85 -27.99
N LEU A 955 -13.45 -8.14 -28.08
CA LEU A 955 -14.61 -9.04 -27.99
C LEU A 955 -14.50 -9.91 -26.75
N ASP A 956 -15.62 -10.35 -26.26
CA ASP A 956 -15.72 -11.52 -25.40
C ASP A 956 -15.32 -12.76 -26.22
N ARG A 957 -14.28 -13.47 -25.83
CA ARG A 957 -13.92 -14.78 -26.42
C ARG A 957 -14.33 -15.91 -25.50
#